data_cca4ad8379752af58d30fe9c8c57ecee
#
_entry.id   cca4ad8379752af58d30fe9c8c57ecee
#
_cell.length_a   1.000
_cell.length_b   1.000
_cell.length_c   1.000
_cell.angle_alpha   90.00
_cell.angle_beta   90.00
_cell.angle_gamma   90.00
#
_symmetry.space_group_name_H-M   'P 1'
#
loop_
_entity.id
_entity.type
_entity.pdbx_description
1 polymer ?
#
loop_
_entity_poly.entity_id
_entity_poly.type
_entity_poly.pdbx_seq_one_letter_code
_entity_poly.pdbx_strand_id
1 'polypeptide(L)'
;MKRLALWCAMAVASVAAMGEDTPNQAPAPDETVSGSLNNEQHSSGSLKIKSSTKQANLSQSNNQPRQRRPLKDNYQLNITVTGAETLDNAEQNATNDNSKMADLFKEHLSLYARQKTPNMDADQLAFLVQETEKEVDQMARTEGYFNSQTNVLENGNRYDIQVALGKRTIVDNVILVLDGKVLEDEELPAFYHDMFAEWQIKVGDPFRQEDWASNKSAVLKTVQKRKYPLAKITESHAKIDKEKNTAELSVIIDSGALVRFGDVSIDGVKRYPESIPRNLAPFSHGTVYDFDKLADYQENLEQDGHYGTVAAYADLENVSEDFIVPVKVNLVEVPRQKVDIGLQYDTLDGVGTRLGYTHYNMFKRGYTGSAVLSANRYEQSLGLGIAQPRDDRGHFYTSSINLKNKELQGLETKTLAAGLWKARVRGNIDSRVGVEYYLEDARIKDGEKLGTSYVTMVTASWKSNRIQTKERPANGWYFSGKVGSTLGTALSTANVQRVTADAAYYFTPEQKKYGTFIAKGGAGYVHTDNQAKVPSELLFRIGGIDTVRGYETESIGIPGENGAVLGGRAMANWGLEYQYPIYKNFALALFHDAGDVKNRFQDLKFKHATGTGVRWFSPFAPLSFDIAYAHDTKDIAWYITLGTRF
;
A
#
# COMPACT_ATOMS: atom_id res chain seq x y z
N MET A 1 12.24 -13.48 48.11
CA MET A 1 12.80 -13.84 46.77
C MET A 1 11.89 -14.71 45.88
N LYS A 2 11.00 -15.57 46.40
CA LYS A 2 10.08 -16.38 45.57
C LYS A 2 8.89 -15.63 44.95
N ARG A 3 8.53 -14.44 45.39
CA ARG A 3 7.46 -13.62 44.79
C ARG A 3 7.92 -12.63 43.72
N LEU A 4 9.23 -12.34 43.65
CA LEU A 4 9.80 -11.48 42.62
C LEU A 4 10.03 -12.26 41.32
N ALA A 5 10.30 -13.57 41.40
CA ALA A 5 10.50 -14.44 40.22
C ALA A 5 9.22 -14.68 39.40
N LEU A 6 8.04 -14.54 40.02
CA LEU A 6 6.77 -14.73 39.30
C LEU A 6 6.31 -13.47 38.55
N TRP A 7 6.80 -12.29 38.94
CA TRP A 7 6.53 -11.03 38.22
C TRP A 7 7.45 -10.82 37.00
N CYS A 8 8.68 -11.32 37.07
CA CYS A 8 9.61 -11.25 35.95
C CYS A 8 9.24 -12.16 34.77
N ALA A 9 8.36 -13.16 34.97
CA ALA A 9 7.91 -14.07 33.93
C ALA A 9 6.82 -13.48 33.00
N MET A 10 6.34 -12.27 33.26
CA MET A 10 5.18 -11.69 32.56
C MET A 10 5.48 -10.50 31.64
N ALA A 11 6.73 -10.10 31.45
CA ALA A 11 7.06 -8.91 30.65
C ALA A 11 7.85 -9.31 29.39
N VAL A 12 7.28 -9.13 28.20
CA VAL A 12 7.79 -9.75 27.00
C VAL A 12 7.57 -9.07 25.66
N ALA A 13 8.51 -8.96 24.86
CA ALA A 13 8.92 -8.90 23.48
C ALA A 13 8.75 -7.63 22.67
N SER A 14 9.76 -6.84 22.55
CA SER A 14 9.98 -6.03 21.36
C SER A 14 11.44 -5.63 21.11
N VAL A 15 12.41 -6.21 21.78
CA VAL A 15 13.83 -5.95 21.44
C VAL A 15 14.31 -6.88 20.33
N ALA A 16 13.75 -8.08 20.18
CA ALA A 16 14.03 -8.96 19.04
C ALA A 16 13.33 -8.51 17.73
N ALA A 17 12.27 -7.70 17.83
CA ALA A 17 11.57 -7.11 16.68
C ALA A 17 12.26 -5.86 16.11
N MET A 18 13.35 -5.39 16.67
CA MET A 18 14.14 -4.29 16.10
C MET A 18 14.94 -4.70 14.86
N GLY A 19 14.88 -5.96 14.45
CA GLY A 19 15.54 -6.45 13.24
C GLY A 19 14.59 -6.86 12.12
N GLU A 20 13.32 -7.22 12.39
CA GLU A 20 12.45 -7.80 11.36
C GLU A 20 10.97 -7.65 11.73
N ASP A 21 10.35 -6.53 11.33
CA ASP A 21 8.90 -6.45 11.21
C ASP A 21 8.49 -6.83 9.80
N THR A 22 8.06 -8.06 9.60
CA THR A 22 7.24 -8.39 8.43
C THR A 22 5.87 -7.76 8.61
N PRO A 23 5.34 -7.02 7.63
CA PRO A 23 3.95 -6.63 7.66
C PRO A 23 3.09 -7.90 7.63
N ASN A 24 2.06 -7.93 8.48
CA ASN A 24 1.01 -8.94 8.51
C ASN A 24 0.48 -9.15 7.07
N GLN A 25 0.92 -10.19 6.40
CA GLN A 25 0.24 -10.67 5.19
C GLN A 25 -0.99 -11.42 5.66
N ALA A 26 -2.16 -10.83 5.43
CA ALA A 26 -3.40 -11.58 5.40
C ALA A 26 -3.27 -12.67 4.32
N PRO A 27 -3.76 -13.90 4.56
CA PRO A 27 -3.81 -14.92 3.53
C PRO A 27 -4.65 -14.40 2.37
N ALA A 28 -4.16 -14.61 1.15
CA ALA A 28 -4.87 -14.33 -0.08
C ALA A 28 -6.24 -15.06 -0.04
N PRO A 29 -7.33 -14.42 -0.46
CA PRO A 29 -8.60 -15.11 -0.57
C PRO A 29 -8.50 -16.15 -1.68
N ASP A 30 -8.95 -17.37 -1.39
CA ASP A 30 -9.16 -18.44 -2.33
C ASP A 30 -10.11 -17.96 -3.44
N GLU A 31 -9.66 -18.02 -4.68
CA GLU A 31 -10.50 -17.82 -5.85
C GLU A 31 -11.46 -19.01 -5.99
N THR A 32 -12.68 -18.86 -5.54
CA THR A 32 -13.86 -19.44 -6.18
C THR A 32 -15.13 -19.00 -5.45
N VAL A 33 -15.74 -17.89 -5.87
CA VAL A 33 -17.22 -17.79 -5.96
C VAL A 33 -17.52 -16.74 -7.03
N SER A 34 -17.99 -17.19 -8.17
CA SER A 34 -18.68 -16.39 -9.16
C SER A 34 -20.02 -15.92 -8.59
N GLY A 35 -20.12 -14.67 -8.23
CA GLY A 35 -21.35 -14.01 -7.80
C GLY A 35 -21.58 -12.79 -8.68
N SER A 36 -22.57 -12.87 -9.55
CA SER A 36 -23.06 -11.82 -10.40
C SER A 36 -23.39 -10.56 -9.61
N LEU A 37 -22.69 -9.46 -9.88
CA LEU A 37 -23.13 -8.13 -9.47
C LEU A 37 -24.26 -7.67 -10.39
N ASN A 38 -25.47 -7.75 -9.91
CA ASN A 38 -26.61 -7.07 -10.48
C ASN A 38 -26.46 -5.57 -10.28
N ASN A 39 -26.37 -4.86 -11.38
CA ASN A 39 -26.61 -3.41 -11.45
C ASN A 39 -28.12 -3.18 -11.31
N GLU A 40 -28.55 -2.67 -10.22
CA GLU A 40 -29.84 -1.99 -10.05
C GLU A 40 -29.53 -0.52 -9.87
N GLN A 41 -30.02 0.30 -10.65
CA GLN A 41 -31.25 0.73 -11.26
C GLN A 41 -31.45 2.22 -11.01
N HIS A 42 -31.44 2.97 -12.07
CA HIS A 42 -32.05 4.30 -12.09
C HIS A 42 -33.54 4.16 -12.30
N SER A 43 -34.31 4.69 -11.36
CA SER A 43 -35.75 4.83 -11.46
C SER A 43 -36.11 5.82 -12.57
N SER A 44 -36.68 5.31 -13.63
CA SER A 44 -37.38 6.12 -14.61
C SER A 44 -38.88 6.17 -14.27
N GLY A 45 -39.43 7.37 -14.19
CA GLY A 45 -40.82 7.63 -13.89
C GLY A 45 -41.79 6.94 -14.85
N SER A 46 -42.81 6.33 -14.30
CA SER A 46 -43.87 5.65 -15.04
C SER A 46 -44.83 6.66 -15.66
N LEU A 47 -44.84 6.74 -16.97
CA LEU A 47 -45.97 7.34 -17.75
C LEU A 47 -47.05 6.29 -17.91
N LYS A 48 -48.20 6.53 -17.25
CA LYS A 48 -49.43 5.74 -17.47
C LYS A 48 -49.98 6.02 -18.86
N ILE A 49 -49.87 5.06 -19.76
CA ILE A 49 -50.64 5.07 -21.03
C ILE A 49 -51.93 4.29 -20.80
N LYS A 50 -53.08 4.97 -20.98
CA LYS A 50 -54.38 4.35 -20.98
C LYS A 50 -54.55 3.48 -22.21
N SER A 51 -54.79 2.18 -22.01
CA SER A 51 -55.17 1.24 -23.06
C SER A 51 -56.62 1.52 -23.49
N SER A 52 -56.85 1.94 -24.71
CA SER A 52 -58.15 1.85 -25.36
C SER A 52 -58.16 0.60 -26.23
N THR A 53 -58.92 -0.40 -25.81
CA THR A 53 -59.16 -1.64 -26.54
C THR A 53 -60.09 -1.36 -27.71
N LYS A 54 -59.60 -1.37 -28.94
CA LYS A 54 -60.43 -1.60 -30.15
C LYS A 54 -60.12 -2.98 -30.68
N GLN A 55 -61.13 -3.87 -30.57
CA GLN A 55 -61.12 -5.16 -31.27
C GLN A 55 -61.14 -4.91 -32.78
N ALA A 56 -60.10 -5.31 -33.47
CA ALA A 56 -60.09 -5.47 -34.91
C ALA A 56 -59.95 -6.95 -35.26
N ASN A 57 -60.86 -7.41 -36.11
CA ASN A 57 -60.97 -8.77 -36.57
C ASN A 57 -59.67 -9.29 -37.17
N LEU A 58 -59.12 -10.37 -36.61
CA LEU A 58 -58.01 -11.13 -37.16
C LEU A 58 -58.55 -12.04 -38.25
N SER A 59 -58.32 -11.64 -39.50
CA SER A 59 -58.32 -12.57 -40.62
C SER A 59 -57.09 -13.49 -40.48
N GLN A 60 -57.28 -14.80 -40.54
CA GLN A 60 -56.25 -15.82 -40.48
C GLN A 60 -55.24 -15.62 -41.62
N SER A 61 -54.08 -15.11 -41.28
CA SER A 61 -52.89 -15.07 -42.14
C SER A 61 -52.07 -16.34 -41.84
N ASN A 62 -51.82 -17.14 -42.88
CA ASN A 62 -50.99 -18.32 -42.89
C ASN A 62 -49.63 -18.05 -42.24
N ASN A 63 -49.41 -18.49 -41.00
CA ASN A 63 -48.12 -18.53 -40.36
C ASN A 63 -47.34 -19.75 -40.84
N GLN A 64 -46.78 -19.70 -42.03
CA GLN A 64 -45.60 -20.52 -42.35
C GLN A 64 -44.38 -19.88 -41.67
N PRO A 65 -43.55 -20.64 -40.90
CA PRO A 65 -42.32 -20.13 -40.37
C PRO A 65 -41.44 -19.67 -41.54
N ARG A 66 -41.13 -18.37 -41.60
CA ARG A 66 -40.14 -17.86 -42.58
C ARG A 66 -38.88 -18.70 -42.45
N GLN A 67 -38.52 -19.43 -43.49
CA GLN A 67 -37.26 -20.16 -43.54
C GLN A 67 -36.12 -19.13 -43.38
N ARG A 68 -35.42 -19.19 -42.26
CA ARG A 68 -34.21 -18.45 -42.04
C ARG A 68 -33.23 -18.82 -43.15
N ARG A 69 -32.78 -17.85 -43.94
CA ARG A 69 -31.75 -18.07 -44.96
C ARG A 69 -30.39 -17.88 -44.27
N PRO A 70 -29.64 -18.96 -43.92
CA PRO A 70 -28.30 -18.83 -43.37
C PRO A 70 -27.39 -18.16 -44.40
N LEU A 71 -26.55 -17.24 -43.94
CA LEU A 71 -25.48 -16.67 -44.76
C LEU A 71 -24.54 -17.81 -45.16
N LYS A 72 -24.31 -17.96 -46.49
CA LYS A 72 -23.43 -19.02 -47.04
C LYS A 72 -21.97 -18.80 -46.69
N ASP A 73 -21.57 -17.52 -46.53
CA ASP A 73 -20.18 -17.11 -46.26
C ASP A 73 -20.15 -16.03 -45.16
N ASN A 74 -19.07 -15.99 -44.39
CA ASN A 74 -18.80 -14.90 -43.45
C ASN A 74 -18.63 -13.59 -44.22
N TYR A 75 -19.31 -12.52 -43.79
CA TYR A 75 -19.12 -11.21 -44.38
C TYR A 75 -17.76 -10.59 -43.99
N GLN A 76 -17.22 -9.75 -44.87
CA GLN A 76 -15.97 -9.02 -44.64
C GLN A 76 -16.27 -7.58 -44.22
N LEU A 77 -15.50 -7.07 -43.29
CA LEU A 77 -15.62 -5.71 -42.78
C LEU A 77 -14.34 -4.93 -43.00
N ASN A 78 -14.49 -3.72 -43.48
CA ASN A 78 -13.44 -2.73 -43.51
C ASN A 78 -13.97 -1.41 -42.93
N ILE A 79 -13.17 -0.70 -42.12
CA ILE A 79 -13.50 0.61 -41.59
C ILE A 79 -12.42 1.60 -41.97
N THR A 80 -12.84 2.73 -42.50
CA THR A 80 -11.95 3.85 -42.82
C THR A 80 -12.46 5.07 -42.10
N VAL A 81 -11.61 5.63 -41.22
CA VAL A 81 -11.90 6.84 -40.45
C VAL A 81 -11.05 7.97 -40.97
N THR A 82 -11.68 9.11 -41.26
CA THR A 82 -11.03 10.30 -41.82
C THR A 82 -11.57 11.57 -41.14
N GLY A 83 -10.92 12.69 -41.37
CA GLY A 83 -11.48 14.01 -41.06
C GLY A 83 -11.44 14.40 -39.61
N ALA A 84 -10.59 13.75 -38.77
CA ALA A 84 -10.33 14.30 -37.43
C ALA A 84 -9.56 15.62 -37.57
N GLU A 85 -10.21 16.74 -37.30
CA GLU A 85 -9.58 18.05 -37.22
C GLU A 85 -9.25 18.35 -35.76
N THR A 86 -7.97 18.50 -35.45
CA THR A 86 -7.47 18.93 -34.12
C THR A 86 -7.14 20.42 -34.16
N LEU A 87 -7.21 21.09 -33.00
CA LEU A 87 -6.92 22.52 -32.87
C LEU A 87 -5.47 22.89 -33.19
N ASP A 88 -4.54 21.98 -32.94
CA ASP A 88 -3.13 22.13 -33.28
C ASP A 88 -2.86 21.45 -34.61
N ASN A 89 -2.44 22.22 -35.59
CA ASN A 89 -2.19 21.86 -37.00
C ASN A 89 -1.15 20.75 -37.24
N ALA A 90 -1.14 19.72 -36.42
CA ALA A 90 -0.26 18.58 -36.59
C ALA A 90 -1.02 17.45 -37.33
N GLU A 91 -0.78 17.27 -38.62
CA GLU A 91 -1.27 16.12 -39.40
C GLU A 91 -1.03 14.77 -38.69
N GLN A 92 0.00 14.68 -37.86
CA GLN A 92 0.30 13.51 -37.04
C GLN A 92 -0.74 13.25 -35.95
N ASN A 93 -1.28 14.31 -35.31
CA ASN A 93 -2.31 14.16 -34.28
C ASN A 93 -3.65 13.72 -34.87
N ALA A 94 -4.04 14.29 -35.99
CA ALA A 94 -5.24 13.89 -36.73
C ALA A 94 -5.17 12.43 -37.20
N THR A 95 -4.02 11.99 -37.70
CA THR A 95 -3.79 10.60 -38.11
C THR A 95 -3.89 9.65 -36.90
N ASN A 96 -3.34 10.04 -35.75
CA ASN A 96 -3.40 9.24 -34.52
C ASN A 96 -4.84 9.14 -33.98
N ASP A 97 -5.61 10.22 -33.99
CA ASP A 97 -7.00 10.21 -33.54
C ASP A 97 -7.90 9.40 -34.49
N ASN A 98 -7.72 9.51 -35.81
CA ASN A 98 -8.41 8.65 -36.77
C ASN A 98 -8.13 7.17 -36.52
N SER A 99 -6.86 6.79 -36.23
CA SER A 99 -6.49 5.41 -35.90
C SER A 99 -7.13 4.93 -34.62
N LYS A 100 -7.09 5.73 -33.55
CA LYS A 100 -7.74 5.41 -32.25
C LYS A 100 -9.24 5.21 -32.41
N MET A 101 -9.91 6.09 -33.16
CA MET A 101 -11.34 5.96 -33.43
C MET A 101 -11.66 4.72 -34.25
N ALA A 102 -10.84 4.40 -35.25
CA ALA A 102 -11.02 3.18 -36.04
C ALA A 102 -10.89 1.91 -35.17
N ASP A 103 -9.95 1.91 -34.23
CA ASP A 103 -9.76 0.78 -33.31
C ASP A 103 -10.92 0.69 -32.30
N LEU A 104 -11.41 1.81 -31.75
CA LEU A 104 -12.61 1.88 -30.91
C LEU A 104 -13.83 1.29 -31.63
N PHE A 105 -14.07 1.68 -32.89
CA PHE A 105 -15.18 1.16 -33.68
C PHE A 105 -15.04 -0.34 -33.94
N LYS A 106 -13.83 -0.84 -34.27
CA LYS A 106 -13.60 -2.29 -34.47
C LYS A 106 -13.86 -3.09 -33.20
N GLU A 107 -13.55 -2.55 -32.04
CA GLU A 107 -13.72 -3.23 -30.74
C GLU A 107 -15.19 -3.29 -30.31
N HIS A 108 -15.96 -2.25 -30.56
CA HIS A 108 -17.28 -2.08 -29.94
C HIS A 108 -18.49 -2.14 -30.90
N LEU A 109 -18.32 -1.96 -32.21
CA LEU A 109 -19.45 -2.06 -33.14
C LEU A 109 -20.05 -3.47 -33.17
N SER A 110 -21.37 -3.53 -33.04
CA SER A 110 -22.11 -4.80 -33.08
C SER A 110 -21.84 -5.62 -34.34
N LEU A 111 -21.64 -4.94 -35.49
CA LEU A 111 -21.31 -5.58 -36.74
C LEU A 111 -19.96 -6.31 -36.69
N TYR A 112 -18.93 -5.74 -36.03
CA TYR A 112 -17.64 -6.41 -35.80
C TYR A 112 -17.74 -7.51 -34.75
N ALA A 113 -18.41 -7.25 -33.62
CA ALA A 113 -18.55 -8.21 -32.53
C ALA A 113 -19.25 -9.51 -32.95
N ARG A 114 -20.20 -9.40 -33.90
CA ARG A 114 -20.98 -10.54 -34.38
C ARG A 114 -20.45 -11.18 -35.66
N GLN A 115 -19.34 -10.70 -36.26
CA GLN A 115 -18.77 -11.23 -37.49
C GLN A 115 -18.48 -12.74 -37.46
N LYS A 116 -18.15 -13.28 -36.28
CA LYS A 116 -17.84 -14.70 -36.04
C LYS A 116 -19.00 -15.49 -35.45
N THR A 117 -20.19 -14.90 -35.34
CA THR A 117 -21.36 -15.59 -34.77
C THR A 117 -21.88 -16.67 -35.73
N PRO A 118 -21.93 -17.94 -35.31
CA PRO A 118 -22.47 -19.00 -36.18
C PRO A 118 -23.97 -18.81 -36.39
N ASN A 119 -24.47 -19.18 -37.57
CA ASN A 119 -25.89 -19.15 -37.94
C ASN A 119 -26.55 -17.75 -37.99
N MET A 120 -25.82 -16.72 -38.32
CA MET A 120 -26.39 -15.41 -38.65
C MET A 120 -27.22 -15.52 -39.94
N ASP A 121 -28.44 -14.93 -39.93
CA ASP A 121 -29.27 -14.84 -41.13
C ASP A 121 -29.14 -13.47 -41.82
N ALA A 122 -29.64 -13.40 -43.07
CA ALA A 122 -29.53 -12.17 -43.86
C ALA A 122 -30.32 -10.99 -43.27
N ASP A 123 -31.44 -11.25 -42.60
CA ASP A 123 -32.26 -10.22 -41.98
C ASP A 123 -31.55 -9.61 -40.73
N GLN A 124 -30.87 -10.46 -39.96
CA GLN A 124 -30.04 -10.01 -38.83
C GLN A 124 -28.85 -9.17 -39.29
N LEU A 125 -28.19 -9.57 -40.39
CA LEU A 125 -27.08 -8.79 -40.95
C LEU A 125 -27.56 -7.43 -41.47
N ALA A 126 -28.68 -7.39 -42.20
CA ALA A 126 -29.26 -6.15 -42.70
C ALA A 126 -29.63 -5.18 -41.54
N PHE A 127 -30.17 -5.73 -40.44
CA PHE A 127 -30.45 -4.94 -39.24
C PHE A 127 -29.17 -4.35 -38.63
N LEU A 128 -28.10 -5.15 -38.48
CA LEU A 128 -26.82 -4.68 -37.94
C LEU A 128 -26.18 -3.61 -38.84
N VAL A 129 -26.27 -3.75 -40.15
CA VAL A 129 -25.78 -2.74 -41.10
C VAL A 129 -26.55 -1.43 -40.95
N GLN A 130 -27.87 -1.49 -40.80
CA GLN A 130 -28.72 -0.32 -40.57
C GLN A 130 -28.45 0.39 -39.24
N GLU A 131 -28.16 -0.37 -38.17
CA GLU A 131 -27.83 0.21 -36.85
C GLU A 131 -26.40 0.75 -36.79
N THR A 132 -25.50 0.36 -37.69
CA THR A 132 -24.07 0.73 -37.67
C THR A 132 -23.86 2.24 -37.68
N GLU A 133 -24.62 2.99 -38.50
CA GLU A 133 -24.51 4.46 -38.58
C GLU A 133 -24.83 5.11 -37.22
N LYS A 134 -25.85 4.61 -36.55
CA LYS A 134 -26.28 5.10 -35.24
C LYS A 134 -25.29 4.73 -34.13
N GLU A 135 -24.76 3.50 -34.14
CA GLU A 135 -23.74 3.07 -33.22
C GLU A 135 -22.46 3.90 -33.36
N VAL A 136 -22.00 4.14 -34.60
CA VAL A 136 -20.85 5.00 -34.87
C VAL A 136 -21.07 6.43 -34.38
N ASP A 137 -22.24 7.04 -34.69
CA ASP A 137 -22.57 8.40 -34.21
C ASP A 137 -22.58 8.47 -32.67
N GLN A 138 -23.15 7.48 -31.99
CA GLN A 138 -23.14 7.42 -30.53
C GLN A 138 -21.71 7.33 -29.98
N MET A 139 -20.88 6.45 -30.51
CA MET A 139 -19.48 6.29 -30.08
C MET A 139 -18.65 7.55 -30.41
N ALA A 140 -18.82 8.14 -31.59
CA ALA A 140 -18.14 9.37 -31.97
C ALA A 140 -18.45 10.52 -30.99
N ARG A 141 -19.72 10.66 -30.58
CA ARG A 141 -20.15 11.68 -29.60
C ARG A 141 -19.52 11.47 -28.21
N THR A 142 -19.27 10.22 -27.77
CA THR A 142 -18.57 9.98 -26.49
C THR A 142 -17.15 10.52 -26.51
N GLU A 143 -16.52 10.58 -27.68
CA GLU A 143 -15.17 11.11 -27.88
C GLU A 143 -15.14 12.59 -28.32
N GLY A 144 -16.32 13.25 -28.36
CA GLY A 144 -16.43 14.68 -28.68
C GLY A 144 -16.66 15.01 -30.15
N TYR A 145 -16.96 14.05 -30.99
CA TYR A 145 -17.27 14.27 -32.41
C TYR A 145 -18.78 14.27 -32.64
N PHE A 146 -19.41 15.45 -32.56
CA PHE A 146 -20.87 15.61 -32.68
C PHE A 146 -21.36 15.90 -34.09
N ASN A 147 -20.46 16.08 -35.06
CA ASN A 147 -20.72 16.35 -36.47
C ASN A 147 -20.20 15.20 -37.36
N SER A 148 -20.03 13.99 -36.80
CA SER A 148 -19.60 12.84 -37.59
C SER A 148 -20.64 12.42 -38.64
N GLN A 149 -20.15 11.94 -39.79
CA GLN A 149 -20.94 11.38 -40.87
C GLN A 149 -20.46 9.99 -41.17
N THR A 150 -21.40 9.04 -41.24
CA THR A 150 -21.10 7.63 -41.52
C THR A 150 -21.84 7.19 -42.77
N ASN A 151 -21.15 6.42 -43.60
CA ASN A 151 -21.71 5.79 -44.78
C ASN A 151 -21.26 4.33 -44.85
N VAL A 152 -22.19 3.41 -45.02
CA VAL A 152 -21.91 1.98 -45.13
C VAL A 152 -22.14 1.55 -46.56
N LEU A 153 -21.06 1.19 -47.27
CA LEU A 153 -21.10 0.72 -48.67
C LEU A 153 -21.11 -0.80 -48.71
N GLU A 154 -22.16 -1.35 -49.32
CA GLU A 154 -22.32 -2.78 -49.52
C GLU A 154 -21.79 -3.18 -50.91
N ASN A 155 -20.78 -4.05 -50.91
CA ASN A 155 -20.18 -4.62 -52.11
C ASN A 155 -20.23 -6.16 -52.06
N GLY A 156 -21.40 -6.73 -52.31
CA GLY A 156 -21.63 -8.17 -52.23
C GLY A 156 -21.57 -8.65 -50.78
N ASN A 157 -20.51 -9.37 -50.40
CA ASN A 157 -20.30 -9.89 -49.04
C ASN A 157 -19.33 -9.02 -48.21
N ARG A 158 -18.95 -7.87 -48.74
CA ARG A 158 -18.05 -6.91 -48.07
C ARG A 158 -18.80 -5.62 -47.72
N TYR A 159 -18.64 -5.16 -46.50
CA TYR A 159 -19.18 -3.91 -45.98
C TYR A 159 -18.02 -2.96 -45.64
N ASP A 160 -17.94 -1.85 -46.40
CA ASP A 160 -16.95 -0.80 -46.19
C ASP A 160 -17.62 0.37 -45.41
N ILE A 161 -17.25 0.52 -44.15
CA ILE A 161 -17.75 1.56 -43.27
C ILE A 161 -16.84 2.77 -43.40
N GLN A 162 -17.35 3.88 -43.90
CA GLN A 162 -16.63 5.13 -44.06
C GLN A 162 -17.13 6.12 -43.04
N VAL A 163 -16.24 6.62 -42.14
CA VAL A 163 -16.56 7.57 -41.10
C VAL A 163 -15.75 8.84 -41.29
N ALA A 164 -16.42 9.96 -41.46
CA ALA A 164 -15.85 11.30 -41.42
C ALA A 164 -16.17 11.91 -40.05
N LEU A 165 -15.16 12.08 -39.18
CA LEU A 165 -15.36 12.52 -37.81
C LEU A 165 -15.74 14.01 -37.71
N GLY A 166 -15.14 14.85 -38.56
CA GLY A 166 -15.29 16.31 -38.44
C GLY A 166 -14.49 16.92 -37.31
N LYS A 167 -14.82 18.14 -36.97
CA LYS A 167 -14.09 18.88 -35.92
C LYS A 167 -14.51 18.41 -34.52
N ARG A 168 -13.50 18.18 -33.68
CA ARG A 168 -13.73 17.78 -32.29
C ARG A 168 -14.24 18.96 -31.47
N THR A 169 -15.24 18.71 -30.64
CA THR A 169 -15.81 19.70 -29.71
C THR A 169 -14.85 19.97 -28.55
N ILE A 170 -14.63 21.24 -28.25
CA ILE A 170 -13.78 21.69 -27.14
C ILE A 170 -14.63 22.32 -26.04
N VAL A 171 -14.15 22.24 -24.81
CA VAL A 171 -14.77 22.90 -23.66
C VAL A 171 -14.46 24.40 -23.70
N ASP A 172 -15.49 25.26 -23.74
CA ASP A 172 -15.33 26.71 -23.74
C ASP A 172 -15.68 27.36 -22.40
N ASN A 173 -16.50 26.68 -21.58
CA ASN A 173 -16.89 27.21 -20.26
C ASN A 173 -17.14 26.06 -19.27
N VAL A 174 -16.81 26.32 -17.97
CA VAL A 174 -17.07 25.40 -16.86
C VAL A 174 -17.73 26.17 -15.72
N ILE A 175 -18.92 25.74 -15.31
CA ILE A 175 -19.72 26.35 -14.25
C ILE A 175 -19.93 25.32 -13.14
N LEU A 176 -19.31 25.54 -11.97
CA LEU A 176 -19.50 24.72 -10.77
C LEU A 176 -20.24 25.57 -9.72
N VAL A 177 -21.38 25.09 -9.26
CA VAL A 177 -22.25 25.81 -8.29
C VAL A 177 -22.51 24.88 -7.10
N LEU A 178 -22.35 25.44 -5.90
CA LEU A 178 -22.81 24.84 -4.66
C LEU A 178 -24.13 25.44 -4.24
N ASP A 179 -25.01 24.61 -3.70
CA ASP A 179 -26.30 25.00 -3.12
C ASP A 179 -26.54 24.29 -1.79
N GLY A 180 -27.58 24.64 -1.05
CA GLY A 180 -27.95 24.05 0.22
C GLY A 180 -27.21 24.65 1.42
N LYS A 181 -27.06 23.86 2.49
CA LYS A 181 -26.50 24.32 3.78
C LYS A 181 -25.05 24.76 3.73
N VAL A 182 -24.28 24.32 2.75
CA VAL A 182 -22.88 24.73 2.58
C VAL A 182 -22.73 26.23 2.33
N LEU A 183 -23.76 26.90 1.84
CA LEU A 183 -23.75 28.36 1.60
C LEU A 183 -23.65 29.17 2.91
N GLU A 184 -24.09 28.60 4.03
CA GLU A 184 -24.02 29.21 5.37
C GLU A 184 -22.72 28.79 6.11
N ASP A 185 -21.86 27.97 5.49
CA ASP A 185 -20.64 27.43 6.13
C ASP A 185 -19.47 28.41 6.01
N GLU A 186 -18.76 28.66 7.10
CA GLU A 186 -17.56 29.50 7.12
C GLU A 186 -16.45 28.96 6.21
N GLU A 187 -16.44 27.65 5.93
CA GLU A 187 -15.49 26.99 5.04
C GLU A 187 -15.92 26.98 3.56
N LEU A 188 -17.00 27.67 3.17
CA LEU A 188 -17.46 27.73 1.78
C LEU A 188 -16.35 28.02 0.76
N PRO A 189 -15.42 28.97 1.01
CA PRO A 189 -14.31 29.22 0.08
C PRO A 189 -13.38 28.01 -0.09
N ALA A 190 -13.19 27.20 0.98
CA ALA A 190 -12.38 26.00 0.92
C ALA A 190 -13.06 24.89 0.10
N PHE A 191 -14.39 24.76 0.19
CA PHE A 191 -15.14 23.82 -0.66
C PHE A 191 -15.01 24.16 -2.14
N TYR A 192 -15.14 25.42 -2.51
CA TYR A 192 -14.90 25.84 -3.91
C TYR A 192 -13.47 25.60 -4.34
N HIS A 193 -12.48 25.95 -3.51
CA HIS A 193 -11.07 25.69 -3.80
C HIS A 193 -10.81 24.20 -4.07
N ASP A 194 -11.30 23.32 -3.21
CA ASP A 194 -11.12 21.88 -3.33
C ASP A 194 -11.84 21.32 -4.58
N MET A 195 -13.06 21.80 -4.87
CA MET A 195 -13.79 21.41 -6.08
C MET A 195 -13.03 21.79 -7.36
N PHE A 196 -12.51 23.02 -7.43
CA PHE A 196 -11.74 23.46 -8.60
C PHE A 196 -10.38 22.77 -8.69
N ALA A 197 -9.78 22.37 -7.58
CA ALA A 197 -8.54 21.59 -7.57
C ALA A 197 -8.73 20.16 -8.11
N GLU A 198 -9.89 19.55 -7.82
CA GLU A 198 -10.24 18.20 -8.31
C GLU A 198 -10.80 18.20 -9.74
N TRP A 199 -11.26 19.34 -10.24
CA TRP A 199 -11.76 19.47 -11.60
C TRP A 199 -10.61 19.51 -12.60
N GLN A 200 -10.50 18.51 -13.46
CA GLN A 200 -9.36 18.35 -14.36
C GLN A 200 -9.61 18.88 -15.78
N ILE A 201 -10.87 19.00 -16.21
CA ILE A 201 -11.21 19.48 -17.55
C ILE A 201 -10.99 21.00 -17.64
N LYS A 202 -10.09 21.44 -18.49
CA LYS A 202 -9.77 22.86 -18.69
C LYS A 202 -10.52 23.43 -19.90
N VAL A 203 -10.71 24.74 -19.88
CA VAL A 203 -11.16 25.44 -21.08
C VAL A 203 -10.13 25.27 -22.19
N GLY A 204 -10.58 24.82 -23.36
CA GLY A 204 -9.74 24.45 -24.49
C GLY A 204 -9.49 22.93 -24.64
N ASP A 205 -9.75 22.13 -23.59
CA ASP A 205 -9.62 20.66 -23.69
C ASP A 205 -10.71 20.06 -24.57
N PRO A 206 -10.43 18.96 -25.28
CA PRO A 206 -11.45 18.24 -26.04
C PRO A 206 -12.48 17.61 -25.10
N PHE A 207 -13.76 17.73 -25.46
CA PHE A 207 -14.84 17.10 -24.70
C PHE A 207 -14.76 15.57 -24.85
N ARG A 208 -14.88 14.86 -23.72
CA ARG A 208 -15.06 13.40 -23.65
C ARG A 208 -16.09 13.06 -22.58
N GLN A 209 -16.98 12.15 -22.92
CA GLN A 209 -18.05 11.73 -21.99
C GLN A 209 -17.52 11.07 -20.71
N GLU A 210 -16.44 10.32 -20.83
CA GLU A 210 -15.77 9.66 -19.70
C GLU A 210 -15.17 10.69 -18.74
N ASP A 211 -14.46 11.69 -19.27
CA ASP A 211 -13.86 12.77 -18.48
C ASP A 211 -14.96 13.60 -17.80
N TRP A 212 -16.04 13.88 -18.51
CA TRP A 212 -17.22 14.57 -17.97
C TRP A 212 -17.84 13.79 -16.80
N ALA A 213 -18.05 12.47 -16.94
CA ALA A 213 -18.62 11.64 -15.90
C ALA A 213 -17.70 11.51 -14.67
N SER A 214 -16.39 11.33 -14.90
CA SER A 214 -15.40 11.20 -13.83
C SER A 214 -15.23 12.50 -13.04
N ASN A 215 -15.17 13.66 -13.72
CA ASN A 215 -15.04 14.96 -13.07
C ASN A 215 -16.28 15.31 -12.23
N LYS A 216 -17.49 15.02 -12.71
CA LYS A 216 -18.71 15.18 -11.89
C LYS A 216 -18.65 14.33 -10.61
N SER A 217 -18.22 13.09 -10.73
CA SER A 217 -18.07 12.21 -9.58
C SER A 217 -16.98 12.69 -8.61
N ALA A 218 -15.88 13.23 -9.11
CA ALA A 218 -14.78 13.76 -8.30
C ALA A 218 -15.22 14.97 -7.48
N VAL A 219 -15.84 15.98 -8.11
CA VAL A 219 -16.30 17.17 -7.38
C VAL A 219 -17.41 16.86 -6.38
N LEU A 220 -18.32 15.93 -6.69
CA LEU A 220 -19.33 15.48 -5.73
C LEU A 220 -18.67 14.84 -4.50
N LYS A 221 -17.72 13.91 -4.71
CA LYS A 221 -16.97 13.26 -3.62
C LYS A 221 -16.23 14.27 -2.75
N THR A 222 -15.70 15.34 -3.35
CA THR A 222 -15.03 16.42 -2.60
C THR A 222 -15.98 17.08 -1.61
N VAL A 223 -17.20 17.38 -2.01
CA VAL A 223 -18.23 17.94 -1.10
C VAL A 223 -18.65 16.91 -0.05
N GLN A 224 -18.83 15.65 -0.47
CA GLN A 224 -19.24 14.55 0.43
C GLN A 224 -18.18 14.18 1.47
N LYS A 225 -16.92 14.53 1.25
CA LYS A 225 -15.80 14.14 2.11
C LYS A 225 -15.88 14.75 3.52
N ARG A 226 -16.42 15.97 3.63
CA ARG A 226 -16.50 16.71 4.90
C ARG A 226 -17.89 17.29 5.10
N LYS A 227 -18.43 17.18 6.30
CA LYS A 227 -19.68 17.81 6.76
C LYS A 227 -20.96 17.39 6.02
N TYR A 228 -20.90 17.19 4.68
CA TYR A 228 -22.05 17.01 3.80
C TYR A 228 -22.06 15.69 3.02
N PRO A 229 -22.00 14.51 3.68
CA PRO A 229 -21.94 13.23 2.98
C PRO A 229 -23.23 12.90 2.18
N LEU A 230 -24.31 13.62 2.41
CA LEU A 230 -25.59 13.48 1.70
C LEU A 230 -25.69 14.39 0.46
N ALA A 231 -24.63 15.12 0.13
CA ALA A 231 -24.60 15.97 -1.05
C ALA A 231 -24.90 15.19 -2.33
N LYS A 232 -25.60 15.79 -3.25
CA LYS A 232 -26.01 15.20 -4.53
C LYS A 232 -25.92 16.23 -5.66
N ILE A 233 -25.68 15.75 -6.86
CA ILE A 233 -25.81 16.56 -8.05
C ILE A 233 -27.31 16.72 -8.33
N THR A 234 -27.82 17.93 -8.28
CA THR A 234 -29.21 18.25 -8.62
C THR A 234 -29.38 18.49 -10.10
N GLU A 235 -28.40 19.15 -10.72
CA GLU A 235 -28.38 19.39 -12.15
C GLU A 235 -26.98 19.22 -12.72
N SER A 236 -26.88 18.65 -13.92
CA SER A 236 -25.63 18.61 -14.67
C SER A 236 -25.89 18.59 -16.17
N HIS A 237 -25.32 19.55 -16.89
CA HIS A 237 -25.52 19.72 -18.31
C HIS A 237 -24.20 19.89 -19.04
N ALA A 238 -24.07 19.18 -20.18
CA ALA A 238 -23.06 19.47 -21.19
C ALA A 238 -23.78 20.00 -22.41
N LYS A 239 -23.82 21.33 -22.57
CA LYS A 239 -24.50 22.01 -23.68
C LYS A 239 -23.53 22.10 -24.86
N ILE A 240 -23.82 21.36 -25.93
CA ILE A 240 -23.00 21.32 -27.13
C ILE A 240 -23.52 22.29 -28.18
N ASP A 241 -22.67 23.22 -28.62
CA ASP A 241 -22.90 24.06 -29.80
C ASP A 241 -22.21 23.40 -31.01
N LYS A 242 -23.01 22.77 -31.87
CA LYS A 242 -22.49 22.05 -33.04
C LYS A 242 -21.94 22.99 -34.12
N GLU A 243 -22.38 24.21 -34.20
CA GLU A 243 -21.91 25.18 -35.20
C GLU A 243 -20.52 25.70 -34.83
N LYS A 244 -20.32 25.98 -33.53
CA LYS A 244 -19.02 26.44 -33.01
C LYS A 244 -18.09 25.30 -32.64
N ASN A 245 -18.59 24.08 -32.53
CA ASN A 245 -17.90 22.91 -31.96
C ASN A 245 -17.38 23.19 -30.54
N THR A 246 -18.22 23.75 -29.67
CA THR A 246 -17.92 24.06 -28.28
C THR A 246 -18.87 23.35 -27.32
N ALA A 247 -18.43 23.17 -26.08
CA ALA A 247 -19.18 22.58 -24.97
C ALA A 247 -19.14 23.50 -23.76
N GLU A 248 -20.29 23.88 -23.23
CA GLU A 248 -20.43 24.48 -21.91
C GLU A 248 -20.80 23.40 -20.91
N LEU A 249 -20.00 23.27 -19.84
CA LEU A 249 -20.20 22.28 -18.79
C LEU A 249 -20.73 22.97 -17.53
N SER A 250 -21.86 22.49 -17.00
CA SER A 250 -22.46 23.03 -15.79
C SER A 250 -22.81 21.91 -14.81
N VAL A 251 -22.44 22.08 -13.54
CA VAL A 251 -22.76 21.16 -12.45
C VAL A 251 -23.23 21.93 -11.24
N ILE A 252 -24.44 21.60 -10.73
CA ILE A 252 -24.99 22.14 -9.50
C ILE A 252 -25.06 21.02 -8.47
N ILE A 253 -24.45 21.27 -7.30
CA ILE A 253 -24.39 20.33 -6.18
C ILE A 253 -25.13 20.93 -4.99
N ASP A 254 -26.22 20.28 -4.57
CA ASP A 254 -26.87 20.55 -3.30
C ASP A 254 -26.14 19.76 -2.20
N SER A 255 -25.60 20.49 -1.23
CA SER A 255 -24.89 19.88 -0.08
C SER A 255 -25.81 19.06 0.83
N GLY A 256 -27.09 19.33 0.82
CA GLY A 256 -27.99 18.82 1.84
C GLY A 256 -27.68 19.40 3.22
N ALA A 257 -28.01 18.65 4.28
CA ALA A 257 -27.79 19.04 5.67
C ALA A 257 -26.40 18.70 6.17
N LEU A 258 -25.93 19.41 7.21
CA LEU A 258 -24.74 19.09 7.95
C LEU A 258 -24.98 17.80 8.75
N VAL A 259 -24.12 16.81 8.55
CA VAL A 259 -24.24 15.49 9.17
C VAL A 259 -23.24 15.32 10.32
N ARG A 260 -23.61 14.56 11.34
CA ARG A 260 -22.77 14.22 12.48
C ARG A 260 -22.69 12.70 12.66
N PHE A 261 -21.56 12.21 13.18
CA PHE A 261 -21.44 10.81 13.53
C PHE A 261 -22.35 10.43 14.70
N GLY A 262 -23.02 9.32 14.58
CA GLY A 262 -23.79 8.66 15.64
C GLY A 262 -22.99 7.59 16.37
N ASP A 263 -23.72 6.62 16.93
CA ASP A 263 -23.13 5.51 17.63
C ASP A 263 -22.45 4.52 16.68
N VAL A 264 -21.38 3.88 17.18
CA VAL A 264 -20.66 2.84 16.46
C VAL A 264 -21.28 1.48 16.81
N SER A 265 -21.86 0.82 15.81
CA SER A 265 -22.32 -0.56 15.90
C SER A 265 -21.23 -1.49 15.40
N ILE A 266 -20.84 -2.47 16.22
CA ILE A 266 -19.71 -3.37 15.95
C ILE A 266 -20.21 -4.80 15.88
N ASP A 267 -19.99 -5.43 14.72
CA ASP A 267 -20.31 -6.82 14.46
C ASP A 267 -19.04 -7.67 14.30
N GLY A 268 -19.13 -8.97 14.66
CA GLY A 268 -18.04 -9.93 14.47
C GLY A 268 -17.11 -10.12 15.67
N VAL A 269 -17.26 -9.35 16.75
CA VAL A 269 -16.45 -9.47 17.98
C VAL A 269 -17.00 -10.61 18.86
N LYS A 270 -16.17 -11.64 19.11
CA LYS A 270 -16.50 -12.81 19.94
C LYS A 270 -15.35 -13.23 20.88
N ARG A 271 -14.11 -13.02 20.48
CA ARG A 271 -12.89 -13.49 21.17
C ARG A 271 -12.23 -12.42 22.01
N TYR A 272 -12.34 -11.17 21.55
CA TYR A 272 -11.66 -10.01 22.14
C TYR A 272 -12.65 -9.08 22.81
N PRO A 273 -12.21 -8.23 23.74
CA PRO A 273 -13.09 -7.21 24.34
C PRO A 273 -13.60 -6.21 23.29
N GLU A 274 -14.87 -5.92 23.29
CA GLU A 274 -15.51 -4.93 22.40
C GLU A 274 -14.99 -3.50 22.64
N SER A 275 -14.39 -3.24 23.79
CA SER A 275 -13.74 -1.96 24.09
C SER A 275 -12.54 -1.67 23.18
N ILE A 276 -11.88 -2.69 22.60
CA ILE A 276 -10.74 -2.48 21.70
C ILE A 276 -11.17 -1.71 20.44
N PRO A 277 -12.11 -2.23 19.61
CA PRO A 277 -12.51 -1.49 18.42
C PRO A 277 -13.20 -0.17 18.76
N ARG A 278 -13.94 -0.06 19.87
CA ARG A 278 -14.54 1.22 20.28
C ARG A 278 -13.50 2.29 20.61
N ASN A 279 -12.41 1.92 21.29
CA ASN A 279 -11.36 2.85 21.69
C ASN A 279 -10.47 3.29 20.51
N LEU A 280 -10.58 2.64 19.36
CA LEU A 280 -9.82 3.01 18.16
C LEU A 280 -10.54 4.07 17.30
N ALA A 281 -11.79 4.42 17.62
CA ALA A 281 -12.55 5.43 16.89
C ALA A 281 -12.03 6.85 17.17
N PRO A 282 -11.57 7.62 16.16
CA PRO A 282 -11.05 8.98 16.36
C PRO A 282 -12.16 10.05 16.40
N PHE A 283 -13.39 9.63 16.62
CA PHE A 283 -14.57 10.48 16.76
C PHE A 283 -15.52 9.92 17.83
N SER A 284 -16.42 10.77 18.30
CA SER A 284 -17.48 10.43 19.25
C SER A 284 -18.84 10.80 18.67
N HIS A 285 -19.90 10.30 19.29
CA HIS A 285 -21.27 10.70 18.97
C HIS A 285 -21.43 12.23 18.94
N GLY A 286 -22.06 12.75 17.90
CA GLY A 286 -22.24 14.19 17.68
C GLY A 286 -21.06 14.93 17.02
N THR A 287 -19.90 14.27 16.83
CA THR A 287 -18.80 14.86 16.06
C THR A 287 -19.23 15.09 14.62
N VAL A 288 -18.89 16.23 14.04
CA VAL A 288 -19.18 16.54 12.64
C VAL A 288 -18.54 15.48 11.74
N TYR A 289 -19.33 15.03 10.73
CA TYR A 289 -18.87 14.03 9.78
C TYR A 289 -17.62 14.47 9.03
N ASP A 290 -16.70 13.55 8.91
CA ASP A 290 -15.44 13.71 8.19
C ASP A 290 -14.99 12.32 7.72
N PHE A 291 -14.90 12.13 6.41
CA PHE A 291 -14.51 10.86 5.82
C PHE A 291 -13.08 10.45 6.20
N ASP A 292 -12.17 11.43 6.36
CA ASP A 292 -10.79 11.14 6.76
C ASP A 292 -10.74 10.55 8.17
N LYS A 293 -11.60 10.98 9.09
CA LYS A 293 -11.72 10.35 10.42
C LYS A 293 -12.26 8.93 10.32
N LEU A 294 -13.20 8.68 9.42
CA LEU A 294 -13.72 7.34 9.20
C LEU A 294 -12.66 6.41 8.56
N ALA A 295 -11.88 6.94 7.62
CA ALA A 295 -10.75 6.23 7.03
C ALA A 295 -9.64 5.96 8.06
N ASP A 296 -9.28 6.95 8.90
CA ASP A 296 -8.37 6.79 10.04
C ASP A 296 -8.86 5.69 11.00
N TYR A 297 -10.18 5.61 11.24
CA TYR A 297 -10.76 4.55 12.07
C TYR A 297 -10.58 3.17 11.45
N GLN A 298 -10.90 3.03 10.17
CA GLN A 298 -10.66 1.77 9.46
C GLN A 298 -9.18 1.38 9.48
N GLU A 299 -8.28 2.32 9.22
CA GLU A 299 -6.84 2.08 9.27
C GLU A 299 -6.37 1.67 10.68
N ASN A 300 -6.85 2.33 11.73
CA ASN A 300 -6.55 1.97 13.12
C ASN A 300 -6.97 0.53 13.44
N LEU A 301 -8.15 0.12 12.96
CA LEU A 301 -8.66 -1.24 13.12
C LEU A 301 -7.85 -2.27 12.31
N GLU A 302 -7.47 -1.96 11.07
CA GLU A 302 -6.65 -2.83 10.21
C GLU A 302 -5.24 -3.03 10.76
N GLN A 303 -4.66 -1.98 11.36
CA GLN A 303 -3.35 -2.04 12.00
C GLN A 303 -3.37 -2.69 13.38
N ASP A 304 -4.54 -2.92 13.95
CA ASP A 304 -4.67 -3.63 15.23
C ASP A 304 -4.57 -5.15 14.99
N GLY A 305 -3.61 -5.79 15.64
CA GLY A 305 -3.32 -7.21 15.43
C GLY A 305 -4.43 -8.19 15.87
N HIS A 306 -5.57 -7.72 16.36
CA HIS A 306 -6.71 -8.54 16.75
C HIS A 306 -7.65 -8.87 15.58
N TYR A 307 -7.58 -8.13 14.47
CA TYR A 307 -8.51 -8.22 13.36
C TYR A 307 -7.78 -8.52 12.05
N GLY A 308 -8.29 -9.46 11.27
CA GLY A 308 -7.73 -9.85 9.96
C GLY A 308 -8.45 -9.21 8.78
N THR A 309 -9.75 -8.91 8.94
CA THR A 309 -10.55 -8.19 7.94
C THR A 309 -11.39 -7.15 8.67
N VAL A 310 -11.45 -5.96 8.10
CA VAL A 310 -12.15 -4.81 8.66
C VAL A 310 -12.94 -4.12 7.56
N ALA A 311 -14.19 -3.73 7.88
CA ALA A 311 -14.96 -2.80 7.07
C ALA A 311 -15.65 -1.81 8.02
N ALA A 312 -15.31 -0.53 7.92
CA ALA A 312 -15.93 0.54 8.69
C ALA A 312 -16.55 1.57 7.72
N TYR A 313 -17.84 1.82 7.86
CA TYR A 313 -18.55 2.76 6.98
C TYR A 313 -19.69 3.47 7.70
N ALA A 314 -20.01 4.67 7.25
CA ALA A 314 -21.19 5.41 7.68
C ALA A 314 -22.42 4.89 6.94
N ASP A 315 -23.48 4.57 7.66
CA ASP A 315 -24.74 4.09 7.09
C ASP A 315 -25.63 5.26 6.67
N LEU A 316 -25.32 5.82 5.50
CA LEU A 316 -26.00 6.99 4.96
C LEU A 316 -27.47 6.74 4.54
N GLU A 317 -27.90 5.47 4.49
CA GLU A 317 -29.29 5.13 4.22
C GLU A 317 -30.18 5.26 5.47
N ASN A 318 -29.57 5.15 6.67
CA ASN A 318 -30.25 5.18 7.96
C ASN A 318 -29.86 6.40 8.80
N VAL A 319 -29.77 7.57 8.19
CA VAL A 319 -29.54 8.83 8.89
C VAL A 319 -30.79 9.24 9.66
N SER A 320 -30.63 9.66 10.93
CA SER A 320 -31.75 10.12 11.77
C SER A 320 -32.33 11.44 11.26
N GLU A 321 -33.51 11.83 11.79
CA GLU A 321 -34.15 13.14 11.51
C GLU A 321 -33.25 14.32 11.93
N ASP A 322 -32.38 14.13 12.92
CA ASP A 322 -31.40 15.14 13.40
C ASP A 322 -30.08 15.10 12.60
N PHE A 323 -30.04 14.43 11.45
CA PHE A 323 -28.85 14.25 10.60
C PHE A 323 -27.66 13.60 11.31
N ILE A 324 -27.94 12.65 12.20
CA ILE A 324 -26.95 11.80 12.84
C ILE A 324 -26.85 10.48 12.07
N VAL A 325 -25.63 10.14 11.61
CA VAL A 325 -25.34 8.93 10.82
C VAL A 325 -24.74 7.85 11.70
N PRO A 326 -25.34 6.65 11.83
CA PRO A 326 -24.73 5.54 12.54
C PRO A 326 -23.51 5.01 11.76
N VAL A 327 -22.47 4.60 12.50
CA VAL A 327 -21.28 3.98 11.91
C VAL A 327 -21.33 2.48 12.13
N LYS A 328 -21.22 1.70 11.06
CA LYS A 328 -21.19 0.24 11.09
C LYS A 328 -19.76 -0.27 10.92
N VAL A 329 -19.39 -1.21 11.75
CA VAL A 329 -18.07 -1.87 11.73
C VAL A 329 -18.26 -3.38 11.70
N ASN A 330 -17.77 -4.01 10.65
CA ASN A 330 -17.75 -5.46 10.50
C ASN A 330 -16.32 -5.96 10.64
N LEU A 331 -16.09 -6.89 11.56
CA LEU A 331 -14.76 -7.38 11.92
C LEU A 331 -14.67 -8.90 11.78
N VAL A 332 -13.55 -9.39 11.28
CA VAL A 332 -13.16 -10.79 11.35
C VAL A 332 -11.95 -10.91 12.26
N GLU A 333 -12.15 -11.53 13.41
CA GLU A 333 -11.12 -11.71 14.41
C GLU A 333 -10.06 -12.74 14.02
N VAL A 334 -8.78 -12.43 14.26
CA VAL A 334 -7.70 -13.42 14.12
C VAL A 334 -7.78 -14.48 15.24
N PRO A 335 -7.18 -15.66 15.06
CA PRO A 335 -7.01 -16.63 16.12
C PRO A 335 -6.27 -16.04 17.33
N ARG A 336 -6.62 -16.47 18.55
CA ARG A 336 -5.98 -15.97 19.78
C ARG A 336 -4.48 -16.24 19.87
N GLN A 337 -4.02 -17.23 19.15
CA GLN A 337 -2.65 -17.71 19.20
C GLN A 337 -2.09 -17.79 17.78
N LYS A 338 -0.86 -17.32 17.62
CA LYS A 338 -0.09 -17.43 16.38
C LYS A 338 1.26 -18.03 16.70
N VAL A 339 1.70 -18.97 15.87
CA VAL A 339 3.04 -19.56 15.93
C VAL A 339 3.73 -19.24 14.61
N ASP A 340 4.91 -18.65 14.70
CA ASP A 340 5.76 -18.33 13.56
C ASP A 340 7.03 -19.18 13.63
N ILE A 341 7.39 -19.83 12.53
CA ILE A 341 8.61 -20.62 12.42
C ILE A 341 9.45 -20.04 11.28
N GLY A 342 10.67 -19.63 11.58
CA GLY A 342 11.63 -19.12 10.63
C GLY A 342 12.87 -20.02 10.54
N LEU A 343 13.37 -20.22 9.33
CA LEU A 343 14.64 -20.91 9.05
C LEU A 343 15.50 -20.01 8.18
N GLN A 344 16.76 -19.89 8.54
CA GLN A 344 17.75 -19.13 7.78
C GLN A 344 19.00 -20.00 7.58
N TYR A 345 19.66 -19.84 6.46
CA TYR A 345 20.96 -20.44 6.22
C TYR A 345 21.85 -19.48 5.44
N ASP A 346 23.09 -19.35 5.90
CA ASP A 346 24.17 -18.75 5.13
C ASP A 346 25.50 -19.51 5.40
N THR A 347 26.49 -19.26 4.56
CA THR A 347 27.76 -20.00 4.65
C THR A 347 28.67 -19.57 5.79
N LEU A 348 28.45 -18.37 6.32
CA LEU A 348 29.29 -17.81 7.37
C LEU A 348 28.74 -18.14 8.75
N ASP A 349 27.42 -17.94 8.94
CA ASP A 349 26.74 -18.11 10.23
C ASP A 349 26.05 -19.48 10.38
N GLY A 350 25.91 -20.24 9.28
CA GLY A 350 25.30 -21.56 9.28
C GLY A 350 23.78 -21.55 9.35
N VAL A 351 23.19 -22.54 10.00
CA VAL A 351 21.75 -22.67 10.16
C VAL A 351 21.26 -21.83 11.33
N GLY A 352 20.30 -20.94 11.09
CA GLY A 352 19.55 -20.22 12.09
C GLY A 352 18.09 -20.68 12.16
N THR A 353 17.54 -20.74 13.36
CA THR A 353 16.14 -21.07 13.62
C THR A 353 15.50 -20.01 14.49
N ARG A 354 14.23 -19.71 14.22
CA ARG A 354 13.40 -18.79 15.00
C ARG A 354 12.02 -19.40 15.24
N LEU A 355 11.59 -19.42 16.49
CA LEU A 355 10.25 -19.83 16.90
C LEU A 355 9.58 -18.67 17.61
N GLY A 356 8.51 -18.15 17.03
CA GLY A 356 7.69 -17.10 17.60
C GLY A 356 6.36 -17.66 18.10
N TYR A 357 5.90 -17.18 19.24
CA TYR A 357 4.56 -17.42 19.76
C TYR A 357 3.94 -16.10 20.17
N THR A 358 2.74 -15.84 19.69
CA THR A 358 1.98 -14.63 20.04
C THR A 358 0.60 -15.03 20.55
N HIS A 359 0.18 -14.41 21.67
CA HIS A 359 -1.14 -14.57 22.26
C HIS A 359 -1.82 -13.21 22.34
N TYR A 360 -2.90 -13.03 21.56
CA TYR A 360 -3.57 -11.72 21.38
C TYR A 360 -4.61 -11.35 22.45
N ASN A 361 -4.86 -12.18 23.46
CA ASN A 361 -5.85 -11.88 24.52
C ASN A 361 -5.38 -12.34 25.90
N MET A 362 -4.18 -11.91 26.30
CA MET A 362 -3.72 -12.17 27.68
C MET A 362 -4.65 -11.47 28.69
N PHE A 363 -4.88 -12.14 29.80
CA PHE A 363 -5.74 -11.67 30.89
C PHE A 363 -7.19 -11.38 30.48
N LYS A 364 -7.65 -11.82 29.29
CA LYS A 364 -8.97 -11.51 28.70
C LYS A 364 -9.24 -10.00 28.55
N ARG A 365 -8.18 -9.21 28.40
CA ARG A 365 -8.22 -7.74 28.27
C ARG A 365 -7.63 -7.24 26.95
N GLY A 366 -7.39 -8.14 25.97
CA GLY A 366 -6.80 -7.79 24.69
C GLY A 366 -5.31 -7.45 24.73
N TYR A 367 -4.60 -7.74 25.83
CA TYR A 367 -3.15 -7.58 25.83
C TYR A 367 -2.51 -8.59 24.91
N THR A 368 -1.58 -8.14 24.10
CA THR A 368 -0.77 -9.01 23.25
C THR A 368 0.49 -9.41 23.97
N GLY A 369 0.66 -10.70 24.20
CA GLY A 369 1.89 -11.28 24.72
C GLY A 369 2.61 -12.05 23.63
N SER A 370 3.95 -11.98 23.60
CA SER A 370 4.75 -12.73 22.64
C SER A 370 5.97 -13.36 23.30
N ALA A 371 6.44 -14.46 22.74
CA ALA A 371 7.70 -15.11 23.10
C ALA A 371 8.42 -15.46 21.80
N VAL A 372 9.71 -15.14 21.71
CA VAL A 372 10.53 -15.44 20.55
C VAL A 372 11.79 -16.15 21.02
N LEU A 373 12.01 -17.36 20.52
CA LEU A 373 13.23 -18.12 20.72
C LEU A 373 14.00 -18.12 19.39
N SER A 374 15.24 -17.66 19.41
CA SER A 374 16.13 -17.71 18.24
C SER A 374 17.41 -18.43 18.61
N ALA A 375 17.92 -19.23 17.69
CA ALA A 375 19.19 -19.93 17.86
C ALA A 375 19.89 -20.08 16.51
N ASN A 376 21.16 -19.70 16.46
CA ASN A 376 22.10 -20.02 15.40
C ASN A 376 23.43 -20.54 16.00
N ARG A 377 24.44 -20.68 15.18
CA ARG A 377 25.75 -21.20 15.61
C ARG A 377 26.40 -20.36 16.70
N TYR A 378 26.18 -19.05 16.70
CA TYR A 378 26.89 -18.07 17.52
C TYR A 378 26.03 -17.39 18.58
N GLU A 379 24.71 -17.41 18.41
CA GLU A 379 23.78 -16.71 19.26
C GLU A 379 22.57 -17.56 19.63
N GLN A 380 22.17 -17.48 20.89
CA GLN A 380 20.93 -18.01 21.40
C GLN A 380 20.21 -16.87 22.13
N SER A 381 18.95 -16.62 21.81
CA SER A 381 18.19 -15.56 22.44
C SER A 381 16.76 -15.98 22.76
N LEU A 382 16.25 -15.45 23.87
CA LEU A 382 14.87 -15.56 24.31
C LEU A 382 14.34 -14.15 24.56
N GLY A 383 13.47 -13.73 23.67
CA GLY A 383 12.74 -12.49 23.80
C GLY A 383 11.34 -12.75 24.35
N LEU A 384 10.93 -11.91 25.24
CA LEU A 384 9.65 -12.04 25.88
C LEU A 384 9.00 -10.62 25.93
N GLY A 385 7.60 -10.24 25.57
CA GLY A 385 6.92 -8.91 25.51
C GLY A 385 5.47 -8.91 25.80
N ILE A 386 5.05 -7.81 26.26
CA ILE A 386 3.64 -7.53 26.46
C ILE A 386 3.31 -6.12 25.98
N ALA A 387 2.24 -6.00 25.25
CA ALA A 387 1.72 -4.72 24.80
C ALA A 387 0.23 -4.64 25.14
N GLN A 388 -0.21 -3.47 25.56
CA GLN A 388 -1.65 -3.21 25.73
C GLN A 388 -2.29 -2.83 24.40
N PRO A 389 -3.64 -2.95 24.26
CA PRO A 389 -4.37 -2.44 23.12
C PRO A 389 -4.12 -0.95 22.89
N ARG A 390 -4.18 -0.49 21.65
CA ARG A 390 -4.02 0.91 21.24
C ARG A 390 -5.26 1.74 21.61
N ASP A 391 -5.06 3.04 21.80
CA ASP A 391 -6.14 4.02 21.85
C ASP A 391 -6.46 4.61 20.46
N ASP A 392 -7.45 5.52 20.39
CA ASP A 392 -7.88 6.25 19.18
C ASP A 392 -6.78 7.09 18.52
N ARG A 393 -5.73 7.42 19.27
CA ARG A 393 -4.57 8.18 18.80
C ARG A 393 -3.38 7.30 18.49
N GLY A 394 -3.55 5.97 18.56
CA GLY A 394 -2.52 4.98 18.33
C GLY A 394 -1.51 4.79 19.46
N HIS A 395 -1.77 5.32 20.70
CA HIS A 395 -0.86 5.14 21.82
C HIS A 395 -1.10 3.83 22.57
N PHE A 396 -0.03 3.23 23.06
CA PHE A 396 -0.06 2.05 23.92
C PHE A 396 1.22 1.95 24.75
N TYR A 397 1.17 1.19 25.84
CA TYR A 397 2.38 0.82 26.58
C TYR A 397 2.82 -0.58 26.22
N THR A 398 4.14 -0.75 26.10
CA THR A 398 4.75 -2.04 25.83
C THR A 398 6.00 -2.23 26.68
N SER A 399 6.25 -3.46 27.10
CA SER A 399 7.48 -3.81 27.80
C SER A 399 8.08 -5.09 27.26
N SER A 400 9.40 -5.24 27.41
CA SER A 400 10.12 -6.43 26.97
C SER A 400 11.30 -6.80 27.85
N ILE A 401 11.64 -8.08 27.78
CA ILE A 401 12.90 -8.64 28.32
C ILE A 401 13.51 -9.51 27.22
N ASN A 402 14.79 -9.35 26.98
CA ASN A 402 15.56 -10.19 26.08
C ASN A 402 16.78 -10.77 26.81
N LEU A 403 16.93 -12.07 26.75
CA LEU A 403 18.09 -12.82 27.25
C LEU A 403 18.86 -13.32 26.04
N LYS A 404 20.15 -13.01 25.99
CA LYS A 404 21.01 -13.36 24.86
C LYS A 404 22.32 -13.96 25.37
N ASN A 405 22.73 -15.08 24.77
CA ASN A 405 24.03 -15.67 24.93
C ASN A 405 24.70 -15.71 23.55
N LYS A 406 25.83 -15.03 23.40
CA LYS A 406 26.50 -14.86 22.12
C LYS A 406 27.98 -15.10 22.21
N GLU A 407 28.49 -15.91 21.28
CA GLU A 407 29.93 -16.16 21.09
C GLU A 407 30.25 -15.86 19.61
N LEU A 408 30.79 -14.68 19.35
CA LEU A 408 31.04 -14.24 17.97
C LEU A 408 32.28 -13.35 17.90
N GLN A 409 33.13 -13.60 16.89
CA GLN A 409 34.34 -12.82 16.63
C GLN A 409 35.27 -12.77 17.88
N GLY A 410 35.44 -13.91 18.57
CA GLY A 410 36.28 -14.00 19.76
C GLY A 410 35.74 -13.30 21.01
N LEU A 411 34.51 -12.77 20.98
CA LEU A 411 33.85 -12.16 22.11
C LEU A 411 32.68 -13.03 22.57
N GLU A 412 32.66 -13.38 23.87
CA GLU A 412 31.57 -14.08 24.52
C GLU A 412 30.82 -13.12 25.43
N THR A 413 29.49 -13.03 25.23
CA THR A 413 28.62 -12.13 26.00
C THR A 413 27.37 -12.85 26.48
N LYS A 414 26.95 -12.53 27.70
CA LYS A 414 25.64 -12.88 28.26
C LYS A 414 24.90 -11.60 28.60
N THR A 415 23.86 -11.30 27.85
CA THR A 415 23.16 -10.03 27.96
C THR A 415 21.72 -10.24 28.42
N LEU A 416 21.28 -9.41 29.34
CA LEU A 416 19.88 -9.17 29.68
C LEU A 416 19.55 -7.75 29.27
N ALA A 417 18.60 -7.58 28.37
CA ALA A 417 18.05 -6.28 28.02
C ALA A 417 16.57 -6.24 28.42
N ALA A 418 16.15 -5.15 29.07
CA ALA A 418 14.75 -4.93 29.46
C ALA A 418 14.33 -3.52 29.11
N GLY A 419 13.07 -3.33 28.73
CA GLY A 419 12.57 -2.02 28.37
C GLY A 419 11.10 -1.83 28.68
N LEU A 420 10.73 -0.57 28.87
CA LEU A 420 9.36 -0.11 29.04
C LEU A 420 9.18 1.16 28.20
N TRP A 421 8.20 1.16 27.31
CA TRP A 421 7.96 2.29 26.39
C TRP A 421 6.49 2.67 26.36
N LYS A 422 6.25 3.98 26.20
CA LYS A 422 5.03 4.51 25.60
C LYS A 422 5.27 4.61 24.11
N ALA A 423 4.50 3.85 23.33
CA ALA A 423 4.56 3.79 21.90
C ALA A 423 3.35 4.49 21.27
N ARG A 424 3.52 4.97 20.05
CA ARG A 424 2.45 5.47 19.19
C ARG A 424 2.67 4.98 17.79
N VAL A 425 1.64 4.33 17.22
CA VAL A 425 1.61 3.93 15.81
C VAL A 425 0.45 4.64 15.13
N ARG A 426 0.74 5.38 14.08
CA ARG A 426 -0.27 6.05 13.24
C ARG A 426 0.17 5.98 11.78
N GLY A 427 -0.62 5.30 10.95
CA GLY A 427 -0.24 5.03 9.59
C GLY A 427 1.11 4.30 9.52
N ASN A 428 1.99 4.79 8.72
CA ASN A 428 3.34 4.23 8.50
C ASN A 428 4.39 4.70 9.54
N ILE A 429 3.97 5.35 10.62
CA ILE A 429 4.88 5.92 11.62
C ILE A 429 4.73 5.18 12.95
N ASP A 430 5.84 4.64 13.47
CA ASP A 430 5.98 4.10 14.81
C ASP A 430 6.96 4.99 15.60
N SER A 431 6.53 5.52 16.72
CA SER A 431 7.36 6.32 17.62
C SER A 431 7.27 5.78 19.04
N ARG A 432 8.39 5.70 19.72
CA ARG A 432 8.50 5.15 21.09
C ARG A 432 9.37 6.04 21.95
N VAL A 433 8.96 6.24 23.18
CA VAL A 433 9.76 6.89 24.23
C VAL A 433 9.69 6.01 25.46
N GLY A 434 10.83 5.75 26.08
CA GLY A 434 10.85 4.84 27.22
C GLY A 434 12.18 4.75 27.92
N VAL A 435 12.29 3.75 28.79
CA VAL A 435 13.49 3.43 29.55
C VAL A 435 13.95 2.03 29.18
N GLU A 436 15.24 1.89 28.92
CA GLU A 436 15.90 0.61 28.62
C GLU A 436 17.00 0.35 29.63
N TYR A 437 17.10 -0.90 30.04
CA TYR A 437 18.14 -1.41 30.93
C TYR A 437 18.89 -2.53 30.23
N TYR A 438 20.20 -2.44 30.24
CA TYR A 438 21.12 -3.44 29.72
C TYR A 438 22.05 -3.92 30.84
N LEU A 439 22.20 -5.24 30.97
CA LEU A 439 23.16 -5.89 31.84
C LEU A 439 23.92 -6.93 31.00
N GLU A 440 25.23 -6.85 30.99
CA GLU A 440 26.09 -7.74 30.22
C GLU A 440 27.27 -8.23 31.04
N ASP A 441 27.58 -9.53 30.96
CA ASP A 441 28.84 -10.11 31.36
C ASP A 441 29.60 -10.49 30.09
N ALA A 442 30.80 -9.95 29.89
CA ALA A 442 31.57 -10.08 28.67
C ALA A 442 33.00 -10.61 28.98
N ARG A 443 33.50 -11.46 28.05
CA ARG A 443 34.88 -11.92 28.09
C ARG A 443 35.43 -12.16 26.67
N ILE A 444 36.72 -11.97 26.50
CA ILE A 444 37.42 -12.39 25.31
C ILE A 444 37.68 -13.91 25.41
N LYS A 445 37.38 -14.64 24.34
CA LYS A 445 37.61 -16.09 24.30
C LYS A 445 39.10 -16.39 24.49
N ASP A 446 39.40 -17.28 25.42
CA ASP A 446 40.76 -17.62 25.80
C ASP A 446 41.63 -16.43 26.25
N GLY A 447 40.98 -15.34 26.68
CA GLY A 447 41.62 -14.08 27.06
C GLY A 447 41.03 -13.42 28.30
N GLU A 448 41.15 -12.10 28.36
CA GLU A 448 40.76 -11.31 29.52
C GLU A 448 39.24 -11.30 29.73
N LYS A 449 38.82 -11.35 31.00
CA LYS A 449 37.46 -11.09 31.42
C LYS A 449 37.20 -9.58 31.44
N LEU A 450 36.38 -9.09 30.48
CA LEU A 450 36.01 -7.68 30.40
C LEU A 450 35.10 -7.25 31.57
N GLY A 451 34.47 -8.24 32.21
CA GLY A 451 33.65 -8.03 33.41
C GLY A 451 32.18 -7.74 33.13
N THR A 452 31.48 -7.28 34.17
CA THR A 452 30.07 -7.00 34.11
C THR A 452 29.84 -5.51 33.91
N SER A 453 29.03 -5.15 32.92
CA SER A 453 28.59 -3.79 32.64
C SER A 453 27.07 -3.68 32.66
N TYR A 454 26.55 -2.55 33.11
CA TYR A 454 25.12 -2.27 33.09
C TYR A 454 24.85 -0.81 32.76
N VAL A 455 23.77 -0.57 32.01
CA VAL A 455 23.39 0.77 31.56
C VAL A 455 21.87 0.90 31.59
N THR A 456 21.41 1.98 32.25
CA THR A 456 20.02 2.41 32.20
C THR A 456 19.94 3.70 31.41
N MET A 457 19.14 3.73 30.35
CA MET A 457 19.01 4.92 29.51
C MET A 457 17.56 5.24 29.17
N VAL A 458 17.27 6.53 29.05
CA VAL A 458 16.04 7.01 28.43
C VAL A 458 16.26 7.01 26.92
N THR A 459 15.33 6.45 26.19
CA THR A 459 15.42 6.32 24.74
C THR A 459 14.20 6.91 24.05
N ALA A 460 14.43 7.48 22.88
CA ALA A 460 13.37 7.84 21.94
C ALA A 460 13.71 7.27 20.57
N SER A 461 12.73 6.67 19.91
CA SER A 461 12.88 6.13 18.56
C SER A 461 11.72 6.55 17.67
N TRP A 462 12.01 6.68 16.38
CA TRP A 462 11.06 7.01 15.35
C TRP A 462 11.36 6.18 14.11
N LYS A 463 10.34 5.51 13.58
CA LYS A 463 10.42 4.66 12.39
C LYS A 463 9.30 5.05 11.44
N SER A 464 9.62 5.18 10.17
CA SER A 464 8.63 5.36 9.12
C SER A 464 8.94 4.42 7.96
N ASN A 465 7.96 3.62 7.58
CA ASN A 465 8.08 2.67 6.47
C ASN A 465 7.00 2.98 5.43
N ARG A 466 7.43 3.51 4.28
CA ARG A 466 6.57 3.83 3.14
C ARG A 466 6.94 3.02 1.90
N ILE A 467 7.60 1.87 2.08
CA ILE A 467 7.94 0.98 0.98
C ILE A 467 6.69 0.23 0.55
N GLN A 468 6.30 0.41 -0.71
CA GLN A 468 5.17 -0.30 -1.32
C GLN A 468 5.65 -1.68 -1.78
N THR A 469 5.29 -2.72 -1.02
CA THR A 469 5.70 -4.11 -1.29
C THR A 469 4.63 -4.95 -1.97
N LYS A 470 3.37 -4.47 -2.07
CA LYS A 470 2.23 -5.20 -2.66
C LYS A 470 2.38 -5.44 -4.15
N GLU A 471 3.09 -4.56 -4.82
CA GLU A 471 3.36 -4.66 -6.25
C GLU A 471 4.87 -4.73 -6.48
N ARG A 472 5.25 -5.56 -7.42
CA ARG A 472 6.62 -5.55 -7.89
C ARG A 472 6.73 -4.68 -9.11
N PRO A 473 7.78 -3.93 -9.14
CA PRO A 473 8.86 -3.70 -8.19
C PRO A 473 8.47 -2.76 -7.04
N ALA A 474 9.18 -2.84 -5.90
CA ALA A 474 8.95 -2.00 -4.73
C ALA A 474 9.34 -0.55 -5.00
N ASN A 475 8.56 0.38 -4.48
CA ASN A 475 8.82 1.82 -4.51
C ASN A 475 8.64 2.39 -3.11
N GLY A 476 9.39 3.45 -2.78
CA GLY A 476 9.21 4.14 -1.52
C GLY A 476 10.47 4.23 -0.67
N TRP A 477 10.31 4.55 0.61
CA TRP A 477 11.42 4.76 1.51
C TRP A 477 11.12 4.24 2.92
N TYR A 478 12.19 3.91 3.61
CA TYR A 478 12.23 3.53 5.01
C TYR A 478 13.21 4.45 5.74
N PHE A 479 12.86 4.84 6.96
CA PHE A 479 13.75 5.53 7.87
C PHE A 479 13.51 5.05 9.30
N SER A 480 14.59 4.84 10.05
CA SER A 480 14.58 4.52 11.47
C SER A 480 15.63 5.37 12.18
N GLY A 481 15.25 6.04 13.26
CA GLY A 481 16.15 6.80 14.09
C GLY A 481 15.94 6.45 15.55
N LYS A 482 17.02 6.33 16.33
CA LYS A 482 16.97 6.10 17.77
C LYS A 482 18.02 6.95 18.47
N VAL A 483 17.60 7.61 19.53
CA VAL A 483 18.50 8.34 20.45
C VAL A 483 18.30 7.82 21.85
N GLY A 484 19.36 7.79 22.64
CA GLY A 484 19.32 7.36 24.01
C GLY A 484 20.40 8.04 24.85
N SER A 485 20.09 8.29 26.13
CA SER A 485 21.04 8.88 27.07
C SER A 485 20.84 8.29 28.46
N THR A 486 21.93 7.98 29.13
CA THR A 486 21.91 7.70 30.58
C THR A 486 21.61 8.97 31.38
N LEU A 487 21.00 8.80 32.53
CA LEU A 487 20.76 9.89 33.52
C LEU A 487 21.88 9.91 34.55
N GLY A 488 23.14 9.93 34.10
CA GLY A 488 24.32 9.82 34.94
C GLY A 488 24.71 8.36 35.28
N THR A 489 25.66 8.20 36.19
CA THR A 489 26.28 6.89 36.54
C THR A 489 25.62 6.19 37.75
N ALA A 490 24.56 6.73 38.35
CA ALA A 490 23.91 6.13 39.50
C ALA A 490 23.32 4.74 39.24
N LEU A 491 22.83 4.52 38.02
CA LEU A 491 22.22 3.27 37.54
C LEU A 491 22.95 2.72 36.28
N SER A 492 24.22 3.10 36.10
CA SER A 492 25.00 2.73 34.91
C SER A 492 26.48 2.67 35.24
N THR A 493 27.19 1.71 34.67
CA THR A 493 28.66 1.58 34.80
C THR A 493 29.44 2.61 33.98
N ALA A 494 28.81 3.26 33.02
CA ALA A 494 29.37 4.33 32.21
C ALA A 494 28.26 5.33 31.83
N ASN A 495 28.65 6.58 31.54
CA ASN A 495 27.79 7.57 30.93
C ASN A 495 27.74 7.30 29.43
N VAL A 496 26.53 7.11 28.89
CA VAL A 496 26.35 6.75 27.48
C VAL A 496 25.31 7.66 26.82
N GLN A 497 25.69 8.25 25.71
CA GLN A 497 24.79 8.93 24.79
C GLN A 497 24.91 8.25 23.42
N ARG A 498 23.82 7.73 22.91
CA ARG A 498 23.79 6.95 21.68
C ARG A 498 22.82 7.52 20.68
N VAL A 499 23.23 7.63 19.44
CA VAL A 499 22.39 7.98 18.31
C VAL A 499 22.62 6.97 17.18
N THR A 500 21.53 6.53 16.55
CA THR A 500 21.57 5.70 15.33
C THR A 500 20.53 6.19 14.35
N ALA A 501 20.83 6.05 13.07
CA ALA A 501 19.92 6.32 11.98
C ALA A 501 20.16 5.31 10.86
N ASP A 502 19.08 4.74 10.33
CA ASP A 502 19.08 3.82 9.19
C ASP A 502 18.06 4.31 8.16
N ALA A 503 18.39 4.20 6.89
CA ALA A 503 17.51 4.60 5.80
C ALA A 503 17.63 3.64 4.62
N ALA A 504 16.53 3.46 3.89
CA ALA A 504 16.52 2.76 2.61
C ALA A 504 15.57 3.48 1.64
N TYR A 505 15.94 3.54 0.39
CA TYR A 505 15.16 4.10 -0.69
C TYR A 505 15.08 3.12 -1.86
N TYR A 506 13.85 2.89 -2.31
CA TYR A 506 13.53 2.01 -3.43
C TYR A 506 12.95 2.84 -4.55
N PHE A 507 13.54 2.75 -5.72
CA PHE A 507 13.08 3.46 -6.91
C PHE A 507 12.91 2.51 -8.07
N THR A 508 11.70 2.47 -8.60
CA THR A 508 11.36 1.72 -9.79
C THR A 508 10.74 2.67 -10.81
N PRO A 509 11.34 2.84 -11.99
CA PRO A 509 10.78 3.63 -13.09
C PRO A 509 9.39 3.10 -13.49
N GLU A 510 8.53 3.99 -14.03
CA GLU A 510 7.19 3.62 -14.53
C GLU A 510 7.22 2.46 -15.51
N GLN A 511 8.22 2.44 -16.37
CA GLN A 511 8.49 1.28 -17.22
C GLN A 511 9.21 0.21 -16.41
N LYS A 512 8.43 -0.64 -15.75
CA LYS A 512 8.89 -1.75 -14.85
C LYS A 512 10.00 -2.63 -15.43
N LYS A 513 10.18 -2.65 -16.76
CA LYS A 513 11.26 -3.37 -17.45
C LYS A 513 12.68 -2.90 -17.09
N TYR A 514 12.83 -1.67 -16.60
CA TYR A 514 14.12 -1.13 -16.20
C TYR A 514 14.57 -1.56 -14.79
N GLY A 515 13.74 -2.31 -14.07
CA GLY A 515 14.10 -2.85 -12.76
C GLY A 515 14.04 -1.84 -11.62
N THR A 516 14.55 -2.24 -10.46
CA THR A 516 14.49 -1.48 -9.20
C THR A 516 15.89 -1.10 -8.74
N PHE A 517 16.09 0.16 -8.41
CA PHE A 517 17.27 0.68 -7.73
C PHE A 517 17.00 0.76 -6.23
N ILE A 518 17.95 0.29 -5.43
CA ILE A 518 17.86 0.30 -3.98
C ILE A 518 19.12 0.97 -3.44
N ALA A 519 18.94 1.98 -2.60
CA ALA A 519 20.00 2.59 -1.83
C ALA A 519 19.67 2.42 -0.35
N LYS A 520 20.62 1.92 0.45
CA LYS A 520 20.47 1.77 1.89
C LYS A 520 21.69 2.32 2.61
N GLY A 521 21.52 2.73 3.86
CA GLY A 521 22.65 3.18 4.66
C GLY A 521 22.27 3.35 6.12
N GLY A 522 23.27 3.23 6.97
CA GLY A 522 23.17 3.40 8.39
C GLY A 522 24.34 4.18 8.96
N ALA A 523 24.11 4.94 10.02
CA ALA A 523 25.15 5.62 10.77
C ALA A 523 24.82 5.62 12.26
N GLY A 524 25.85 5.58 13.09
CA GLY A 524 25.66 5.61 14.53
C GLY A 524 26.85 6.18 15.26
N TYR A 525 26.57 6.79 16.42
CA TYR A 525 27.60 7.32 17.30
C TYR A 525 27.27 7.07 18.78
N VAL A 526 28.31 6.73 19.53
CA VAL A 526 28.25 6.59 20.99
C VAL A 526 29.27 7.53 21.61
N HIS A 527 28.78 8.46 22.43
CA HIS A 527 29.60 9.23 23.33
C HIS A 527 29.59 8.57 24.71
N THR A 528 30.77 8.35 25.29
CA THR A 528 30.92 7.72 26.60
C THR A 528 32.22 8.18 27.27
N ASP A 529 32.19 8.22 28.59
CA ASP A 529 33.35 8.49 29.44
C ASP A 529 34.26 7.24 29.61
N ASN A 530 33.67 6.02 29.54
CA ASN A 530 34.40 4.78 29.70
C ASN A 530 33.85 3.68 28.79
N GLN A 531 34.44 3.54 27.59
CA GLN A 531 34.02 2.54 26.59
C GLN A 531 34.10 1.10 27.09
N ALA A 532 35.10 0.76 27.90
CA ALA A 532 35.28 -0.61 28.42
C ALA A 532 34.16 -1.05 29.37
N LYS A 533 33.41 -0.09 29.94
CA LYS A 533 32.26 -0.33 30.83
C LYS A 533 30.89 -0.16 30.15
N VAL A 534 30.88 -0.05 28.82
CA VAL A 534 29.65 0.00 28.04
C VAL A 534 29.30 -1.40 27.57
N PRO A 535 28.07 -1.90 27.76
CA PRO A 535 27.63 -3.16 27.15
C PRO A 535 27.89 -3.18 25.66
N SER A 536 28.40 -4.30 25.14
CA SER A 536 28.78 -4.46 23.72
C SER A 536 27.60 -4.26 22.77
N GLU A 537 26.39 -4.55 23.20
CA GLU A 537 25.13 -4.27 22.48
C GLU A 537 24.91 -2.78 22.17
N LEU A 538 25.50 -1.88 22.95
CA LEU A 538 25.36 -0.43 22.75
C LEU A 538 26.47 0.14 21.85
N LEU A 539 27.54 -0.60 21.60
CA LEU A 539 28.62 -0.27 20.68
C LEU A 539 28.35 -0.84 19.30
N PHE A 540 29.14 -0.47 18.30
CA PHE A 540 28.90 -0.88 16.92
C PHE A 540 29.90 -1.92 16.44
N ARG A 541 29.39 -2.96 15.80
CA ARG A 541 30.10 -3.91 14.94
C ARG A 541 29.26 -4.16 13.71
N ILE A 542 29.85 -4.24 12.54
CA ILE A 542 29.17 -4.51 11.28
C ILE A 542 29.89 -5.61 10.50
N GLY A 543 29.34 -6.04 9.41
CA GLY A 543 29.71 -7.18 8.57
C GLY A 543 28.53 -8.13 8.47
N GLY A 544 28.55 -9.00 7.48
CA GLY A 544 27.48 -9.94 7.22
C GLY A 544 26.40 -9.41 6.29
N ILE A 545 25.35 -10.19 6.17
CA ILE A 545 24.31 -10.05 5.16
C ILE A 545 23.52 -8.73 5.23
N ASP A 546 23.37 -8.17 6.43
CA ASP A 546 22.53 -6.99 6.66
C ASP A 546 23.28 -5.67 6.46
N THR A 547 24.61 -5.67 6.56
CA THR A 547 25.42 -4.46 6.49
C THR A 547 26.38 -4.47 5.31
N VAL A 548 27.49 -5.24 5.40
CA VAL A 548 28.51 -5.35 4.36
C VAL A 548 28.69 -6.83 4.00
N ARG A 549 27.98 -7.28 2.96
CA ARG A 549 28.05 -8.66 2.46
C ARG A 549 29.48 -9.00 2.03
N GLY A 550 29.88 -10.25 2.17
CA GLY A 550 31.26 -10.70 1.88
C GLY A 550 32.17 -10.76 3.11
N TYR A 551 31.89 -9.96 4.12
CA TYR A 551 32.54 -10.03 5.42
C TYR A 551 31.72 -10.88 6.39
N GLU A 552 32.40 -11.57 7.33
CA GLU A 552 31.72 -12.33 8.38
C GLU A 552 30.85 -11.40 9.26
N THR A 553 29.82 -11.95 9.86
CA THR A 553 28.91 -11.22 10.76
C THR A 553 29.69 -10.56 11.89
N GLU A 554 29.47 -9.23 12.05
CA GLU A 554 30.13 -8.38 13.05
C GLU A 554 31.68 -8.41 13.06
N SER A 555 32.32 -8.78 11.95
CA SER A 555 33.80 -8.86 11.85
C SER A 555 34.49 -7.51 11.64
N ILE A 556 33.72 -6.45 11.37
CA ILE A 556 34.22 -5.08 11.20
C ILE A 556 33.97 -4.32 12.51
N GLY A 557 35.03 -4.06 13.26
CA GLY A 557 35.00 -3.39 14.55
C GLY A 557 36.40 -2.92 14.97
N ILE A 558 36.63 -2.82 16.29
CA ILE A 558 37.92 -2.46 16.88
C ILE A 558 38.67 -3.75 17.21
N PRO A 559 39.92 -3.93 16.75
CA PRO A 559 40.73 -5.11 17.13
C PRO A 559 40.92 -5.16 18.63
N GLY A 560 40.66 -6.34 19.22
CA GLY A 560 40.93 -6.68 20.60
C GLY A 560 42.06 -7.72 20.71
N GLU A 561 42.28 -8.24 21.92
CA GLU A 561 43.23 -9.31 22.18
C GLU A 561 42.77 -10.62 21.55
N ASN A 562 43.71 -11.52 21.29
CA ASN A 562 43.48 -12.87 20.73
C ASN A 562 42.60 -12.87 19.45
N GLY A 563 42.65 -11.81 18.64
CA GLY A 563 41.88 -11.69 17.42
C GLY A 563 40.41 -11.36 17.65
N ALA A 564 39.99 -11.02 18.87
CA ALA A 564 38.64 -10.62 19.15
C ALA A 564 38.29 -9.29 18.46
N VAL A 565 37.01 -9.13 18.07
CA VAL A 565 36.49 -7.88 17.49
C VAL A 565 35.59 -7.20 18.52
N LEU A 566 36.02 -6.04 19.01
CA LEU A 566 35.28 -5.24 19.98
C LEU A 566 34.43 -4.19 19.27
N GLY A 567 33.40 -3.68 19.96
CA GLY A 567 32.55 -2.64 19.44
C GLY A 567 33.22 -1.26 19.39
N GLY A 568 33.05 -0.52 18.32
CA GLY A 568 33.48 0.87 18.18
C GLY A 568 32.37 1.87 18.48
N ARG A 569 32.75 3.16 18.63
CA ARG A 569 31.82 4.24 18.97
C ARG A 569 31.22 4.94 17.76
N ALA A 570 31.85 4.90 16.60
CA ALA A 570 31.39 5.48 15.36
C ALA A 570 31.23 4.41 14.29
N MET A 571 30.10 4.39 13.62
CA MET A 571 29.77 3.45 12.56
C MET A 571 29.13 4.19 11.39
N ALA A 572 29.51 3.79 10.18
CA ALA A 572 28.78 4.14 8.97
C ALA A 572 28.84 2.99 7.97
N ASN A 573 27.73 2.71 7.32
CA ASN A 573 27.62 1.76 6.22
C ASN A 573 26.65 2.25 5.16
N TRP A 574 26.85 1.81 3.93
CA TRP A 574 25.92 2.05 2.83
C TRP A 574 25.97 0.90 1.83
N GLY A 575 24.90 0.75 1.07
CA GLY A 575 24.80 -0.25 0.02
C GLY A 575 23.94 0.25 -1.12
N LEU A 576 24.35 -0.06 -2.35
CA LEU A 576 23.58 0.16 -3.56
C LEU A 576 23.28 -1.20 -4.19
N GLU A 577 22.03 -1.42 -4.58
CA GLU A 577 21.63 -2.65 -5.27
C GLU A 577 20.75 -2.29 -6.46
N TYR A 578 21.01 -2.93 -7.60
CA TYR A 578 20.19 -2.83 -8.79
C TYR A 578 19.60 -4.20 -9.11
N GLN A 579 18.28 -4.30 -9.19
CA GLN A 579 17.54 -5.52 -9.48
C GLN A 579 16.94 -5.45 -10.88
N TYR A 580 17.48 -6.19 -11.83
CA TYR A 580 17.00 -6.27 -13.19
C TYR A 580 16.03 -7.44 -13.37
N PRO A 581 14.78 -7.23 -13.79
CA PRO A 581 13.82 -8.31 -14.02
C PRO A 581 14.22 -9.16 -15.24
N ILE A 582 14.38 -10.46 -15.05
CA ILE A 582 14.80 -11.39 -16.10
C ILE A 582 13.59 -12.13 -16.65
N TYR A 583 12.79 -12.72 -15.80
CA TYR A 583 11.64 -13.53 -16.17
C TYR A 583 10.59 -13.56 -15.07
N LYS A 584 9.31 -13.24 -15.42
CA LYS A 584 8.15 -13.26 -14.48
C LYS A 584 8.53 -12.77 -13.06
N ASN A 585 8.79 -13.72 -12.16
CA ASN A 585 9.05 -13.49 -10.74
C ASN A 585 10.55 -13.54 -10.38
N PHE A 586 11.46 -13.50 -11.37
CA PHE A 586 12.90 -13.53 -11.13
C PHE A 586 13.55 -12.21 -11.52
N ALA A 587 14.52 -11.79 -10.70
CA ALA A 587 15.40 -10.67 -11.03
C ALA A 587 16.87 -11.03 -10.74
N LEU A 588 17.78 -10.48 -11.55
CA LEU A 588 19.22 -10.49 -11.28
C LEU A 588 19.54 -9.26 -10.45
N ALA A 589 20.28 -9.41 -9.37
CA ALA A 589 20.75 -8.32 -8.54
C ALA A 589 22.26 -8.11 -8.73
N LEU A 590 22.67 -6.84 -8.84
CA LEU A 590 24.04 -6.40 -8.71
C LEU A 590 24.12 -5.46 -7.52
N PHE A 591 25.12 -5.62 -6.66
CA PHE A 591 25.23 -4.78 -5.48
C PHE A 591 26.67 -4.42 -5.14
N HIS A 592 26.79 -3.29 -4.42
CA HIS A 592 28.02 -2.83 -3.82
C HIS A 592 27.72 -2.31 -2.41
N ASP A 593 28.36 -2.91 -1.43
CA ASP A 593 28.21 -2.54 -0.01
C ASP A 593 29.54 -1.99 0.50
N ALA A 594 29.48 -1.03 1.42
CA ALA A 594 30.65 -0.49 2.09
C ALA A 594 30.32 -0.09 3.53
N GLY A 595 31.30 -0.21 4.42
CA GLY A 595 31.13 0.22 5.80
C GLY A 595 32.40 0.11 6.63
N ASP A 596 32.43 0.81 7.75
CA ASP A 596 33.50 0.70 8.75
C ASP A 596 33.02 1.10 10.15
N VAL A 597 33.76 0.68 11.14
CA VAL A 597 33.55 0.97 12.56
C VAL A 597 34.86 1.39 13.20
N LYS A 598 34.88 2.58 13.80
CA LYS A 598 36.00 3.15 14.54
C LYS A 598 35.50 3.86 15.81
N ASN A 599 36.42 4.49 16.55
CA ASN A 599 36.03 5.29 17.72
C ASN A 599 35.67 6.76 17.36
N ARG A 600 35.99 7.21 16.12
CA ARG A 600 35.68 8.54 15.61
C ARG A 600 35.28 8.45 14.14
N PHE A 601 34.36 9.27 13.67
CA PHE A 601 33.97 9.29 12.26
C PHE A 601 35.11 9.62 11.30
N GLN A 602 36.02 10.49 11.70
CA GLN A 602 37.18 10.88 10.89
C GLN A 602 38.18 9.76 10.64
N ASP A 603 38.16 8.69 11.46
CA ASP A 603 39.06 7.54 11.36
C ASP A 603 38.49 6.42 10.50
N LEU A 604 37.23 6.55 10.00
CA LEU A 604 36.58 5.54 9.18
C LEU A 604 37.34 5.34 7.85
N LYS A 605 37.61 4.09 7.54
CA LYS A 605 38.18 3.64 6.27
C LYS A 605 37.29 2.54 5.73
N PHE A 606 36.38 2.89 4.82
CA PHE A 606 35.37 1.95 4.36
C PHE A 606 35.97 0.69 3.75
N LYS A 607 35.52 -0.44 4.22
CA LYS A 607 35.73 -1.75 3.63
C LYS A 607 34.63 -1.97 2.60
N HIS A 608 34.99 -2.46 1.42
CA HIS A 608 34.12 -2.57 0.27
C HIS A 608 33.86 -4.03 -0.09
N ALA A 609 32.65 -4.33 -0.55
CA ALA A 609 32.31 -5.60 -1.15
C ALA A 609 31.41 -5.38 -2.37
N THR A 610 31.60 -6.23 -3.39
CA THR A 610 30.79 -6.22 -4.60
C THR A 610 30.24 -7.61 -4.84
N GLY A 611 29.01 -7.70 -5.32
CA GLY A 611 28.42 -9.00 -5.56
C GLY A 611 27.27 -9.00 -6.55
N THR A 612 26.82 -10.21 -6.82
CA THR A 612 25.66 -10.47 -7.66
C THR A 612 24.73 -11.46 -6.99
N GLY A 613 23.48 -11.48 -7.39
CA GLY A 613 22.53 -12.42 -6.81
C GLY A 613 21.28 -12.59 -7.67
N VAL A 614 20.48 -13.57 -7.29
CA VAL A 614 19.18 -13.84 -7.90
C VAL A 614 18.09 -13.59 -6.87
N ARG A 615 17.01 -12.96 -7.29
CA ARG A 615 15.82 -12.72 -6.50
C ARG A 615 14.69 -13.52 -7.11
N TRP A 616 14.12 -14.41 -6.32
CA TRP A 616 12.86 -15.08 -6.67
C TRP A 616 11.74 -14.57 -5.79
N PHE A 617 10.87 -13.90 -6.39
CA PHE A 617 9.72 -13.33 -5.74
C PHE A 617 8.56 -14.34 -5.75
N SER A 618 8.61 -15.33 -4.92
CA SER A 618 7.59 -16.35 -4.73
C SER A 618 6.30 -15.76 -4.11
N PRO A 619 5.12 -16.29 -4.43
CA PRO A 619 3.87 -15.91 -3.76
C PRO A 619 3.84 -16.20 -2.26
N PHE A 620 4.64 -17.16 -1.80
CA PHE A 620 4.67 -17.57 -0.38
C PHE A 620 5.70 -16.78 0.43
N ALA A 621 6.93 -16.68 -0.07
CA ALA A 621 8.00 -15.90 0.54
C ALA A 621 9.07 -15.60 -0.50
N PRO A 622 9.64 -14.39 -0.54
CA PRO A 622 10.75 -14.09 -1.42
C PRO A 622 12.00 -14.91 -1.04
N LEU A 623 12.72 -15.40 -2.05
CA LEU A 623 13.98 -16.10 -1.87
C LEU A 623 15.09 -15.33 -2.57
N SER A 624 16.21 -15.14 -1.90
CA SER A 624 17.39 -14.54 -2.50
C SER A 624 18.60 -15.45 -2.37
N PHE A 625 19.43 -15.47 -3.42
CA PHE A 625 20.75 -16.08 -3.44
C PHE A 625 21.76 -15.00 -3.85
N ASP A 626 22.75 -14.75 -3.01
CA ASP A 626 23.79 -13.74 -3.24
C ASP A 626 25.18 -14.37 -3.20
N ILE A 627 26.08 -13.87 -4.05
CA ILE A 627 27.51 -14.12 -3.99
C ILE A 627 28.19 -12.76 -3.86
N ALA A 628 29.03 -12.59 -2.83
CA ALA A 628 29.72 -11.35 -2.52
C ALA A 628 31.22 -11.57 -2.43
N TYR A 629 31.99 -10.66 -2.98
CA TYR A 629 33.45 -10.60 -2.91
C TYR A 629 33.88 -9.44 -2.01
N ALA A 630 34.54 -9.73 -0.91
CA ALA A 630 35.13 -8.75 -0.01
C ALA A 630 36.48 -8.29 -0.54
N HIS A 631 36.66 -6.97 -0.77
CA HIS A 631 37.85 -6.46 -1.46
C HIS A 631 39.11 -6.53 -0.62
N ASP A 632 39.03 -6.33 0.71
CA ASP A 632 40.19 -6.29 1.60
C ASP A 632 40.68 -7.68 1.93
N THR A 633 39.78 -8.61 2.29
CA THR A 633 40.14 -10.00 2.66
C THR A 633 40.29 -10.90 1.45
N LYS A 634 39.74 -10.49 0.28
CA LYS A 634 39.66 -11.26 -0.98
C LYS A 634 38.84 -12.54 -0.87
N ASP A 635 37.98 -12.62 0.12
CA ASP A 635 37.12 -13.77 0.37
C ASP A 635 35.84 -13.68 -0.45
N ILE A 636 35.25 -14.83 -0.76
CA ILE A 636 33.94 -14.96 -1.40
C ILE A 636 33.01 -15.64 -0.42
N ALA A 637 31.88 -14.97 -0.16
CA ALA A 637 30.78 -15.49 0.64
C ALA A 637 29.52 -15.64 -0.21
N TRP A 638 28.70 -16.63 0.11
CA TRP A 638 27.38 -16.76 -0.51
C TRP A 638 26.30 -16.95 0.55
N TYR A 639 25.12 -16.44 0.23
CA TYR A 639 23.98 -16.33 1.15
C TYR A 639 22.73 -16.84 0.48
N ILE A 640 21.91 -17.60 1.22
CA ILE A 640 20.54 -17.94 0.85
C ILE A 640 19.62 -17.34 1.91
N THR A 641 18.65 -16.53 1.51
CA THR A 641 17.70 -15.96 2.44
C THR A 641 16.28 -16.26 1.98
N LEU A 642 15.48 -16.80 2.87
CA LEU A 642 14.05 -17.00 2.69
C LEU A 642 13.30 -15.97 3.56
N GLY A 643 12.43 -15.18 2.96
CA GLY A 643 11.70 -14.12 3.64
C GLY A 643 12.07 -12.71 3.14
N THR A 644 11.38 -11.70 3.65
CA THR A 644 11.66 -10.31 3.35
C THR A 644 12.78 -9.78 4.22
N ARG A 645 13.76 -9.12 3.60
CA ARG A 645 14.76 -8.31 4.31
C ARG A 645 14.24 -6.87 4.39
N PHE A 646 14.20 -6.32 5.58
CA PHE A 646 13.91 -4.91 5.83
C PHE A 646 14.91 -4.34 6.83
#